data_2b69fb3a33a6216691b1aeca8ac90d4c
#
_entry.id   2b69fb3a33a6216691b1aeca8ac90d4c
#
_cell.length_a   1.000
_cell.length_b   1.000
_cell.length_c   1.000
_cell.angle_alpha   90.00
_cell.angle_beta   90.00
_cell.angle_gamma   90.00
#
_symmetry.space_group_name_H-M   'P 1'
#
loop_
_entity.id
_entity.type
_entity.pdbx_description
1 polymer ?
#
loop_
_entity_poly.entity_id
_entity_poly.type
_entity_poly.pdbx_seq_one_letter_code
_entity_poly.pdbx_strand_id
1 'polypeptide(L)'
;MSYIDGFFDKEADIIRIVERVEGERKYIEYPVKYTFYVEDKKGKHKSVYGDPLTRITCKSTKDFRREKAMYQNSRLFEADINPVFQCLSENYLNLEAPKLNIAFWDIETDFDPERGFANPSDPFMPITAITVHLQWLEALITLAVPPKGLPIEQAREQMAQWGKSVMLFETEKEMLDTFLDLIDDADILSGWNSEGYDIPYTVNRVSRVLSKNDTRRFCLWKQLPKKREFERYGKKAETYDLVGRVHLDSLDLYRKYTYEERHSYRLDAIGELEVGENKTVYEGTLDQLYNNDFRTFIEYNRQDVALLDKLDKKLKFIDLSNILAHANTVLLQTTMGAVAVIEQAIINEAHHRGLRVPNRPPMVEGATQAAGAYVAFPKKGLHKWIGSMDLNSLYPSVIRSLNMAPETIVGQLRPEATDEMLKEAQELEKKSFAGAWEGMFGTLEYEAVMQQRRDIMITIDFENGETEVLSAAEVYELIFNSHTPWMLSANGTIFTTEFEGVIPGILKRWYAERKELQAMKKKAIEAGNELEIAFWDKRQLVKKINLNSLYGAILNAGCRFFDKRIGQSTTLTGRAIVKHMSAEVNKTITGKYDHTGDAVIYGDTDSVYFSAYNTLKDDIKDGKIPWDKDTVITLYDQVAEAANTTFTDFMRDAFHCPASRSDVIAAGREIVAESGLYITKKRYAALVYDLEGDRKDVDGKDGKIKAMGLDLRRSDTPVFMQEFLMEILMMVLKEESEESILQRITQFRIQFKERPGWEKGSPKRANKIGHFRALEEKQGKANLPGHVRASLNWNTLRVMNHDKYSMEIVDGMKVIVCKLKQNPLGYTSVAYPTDELRLPDWFKALPFDHEAMENAIIDSKLDNLIGVLKYDLTDTRQDNTFKALFEFG
;
A
#
# COMPACT_ATOMS: atom_id res chain seq x y z
N MET A 1 -15.53 6.63 -27.40
CA MET A 1 -15.19 5.23 -27.72
C MET A 1 -14.01 4.86 -26.81
N SER A 2 -14.17 3.89 -25.93
CA SER A 2 -13.06 3.51 -25.07
C SER A 2 -13.16 2.04 -24.69
N TYR A 3 -12.01 1.39 -24.46
CA TYR A 3 -11.93 -0.04 -24.24
C TYR A 3 -12.36 -0.43 -22.81
N ILE A 4 -12.86 -1.65 -22.66
CA ILE A 4 -13.11 -2.32 -21.38
C ILE A 4 -11.96 -3.28 -21.08
N ASP A 5 -11.72 -4.20 -22.04
CA ASP A 5 -10.68 -5.24 -21.93
C ASP A 5 -10.20 -5.62 -23.33
N GLY A 6 -9.13 -6.42 -23.38
CA GLY A 6 -8.61 -6.93 -24.63
C GLY A 6 -7.61 -8.05 -24.45
N PHE A 7 -7.45 -8.87 -25.46
CA PHE A 7 -6.46 -9.93 -25.42
C PHE A 7 -5.87 -10.20 -26.80
N PHE A 8 -4.69 -10.80 -26.79
CA PHE A 8 -4.04 -11.30 -28.00
C PHE A 8 -4.53 -12.73 -28.29
N ASP A 9 -5.34 -12.85 -29.35
CA ASP A 9 -5.78 -14.14 -29.89
C ASP A 9 -4.65 -14.72 -30.75
N LYS A 10 -3.89 -15.65 -30.15
CA LYS A 10 -2.72 -16.28 -30.81
C LYS A 10 -3.08 -17.22 -31.95
N GLU A 11 -4.30 -17.74 -31.94
CA GLU A 11 -4.77 -18.65 -33.00
C GLU A 11 -5.20 -17.88 -34.24
N ALA A 12 -5.92 -16.80 -34.05
CA ALA A 12 -6.35 -15.90 -35.10
C ALA A 12 -5.28 -14.85 -35.50
N ASP A 13 -4.22 -14.70 -34.71
CA ASP A 13 -3.13 -13.75 -34.91
C ASP A 13 -3.61 -12.28 -34.94
N ILE A 14 -4.58 -11.96 -34.08
CA ILE A 14 -5.21 -10.64 -33.97
C ILE A 14 -5.31 -10.21 -32.49
N ILE A 15 -5.46 -8.91 -32.30
CA ILE A 15 -5.80 -8.34 -31.01
C ILE A 15 -7.29 -8.05 -30.98
N ARG A 16 -8.00 -8.63 -30.01
CA ARG A 16 -9.42 -8.41 -29.78
C ARG A 16 -9.60 -7.42 -28.64
N ILE A 17 -10.38 -6.37 -28.91
CA ILE A 17 -10.74 -5.34 -27.94
C ILE A 17 -12.26 -5.30 -27.80
N VAL A 18 -12.74 -5.18 -26.58
CA VAL A 18 -14.14 -4.87 -26.31
C VAL A 18 -14.25 -3.44 -25.81
N GLU A 19 -15.18 -2.71 -26.38
CA GLU A 19 -15.49 -1.32 -26.04
C GLU A 19 -16.92 -1.22 -25.50
N ARG A 20 -17.20 -0.15 -24.76
CA ARG A 20 -18.57 0.27 -24.45
C ARG A 20 -18.81 1.68 -25.00
N VAL A 21 -19.81 1.80 -25.86
CA VAL A 21 -20.15 3.03 -26.56
C VAL A 21 -21.66 3.27 -26.42
N GLU A 22 -22.03 4.39 -25.77
CA GLU A 22 -23.45 4.74 -25.54
C GLU A 22 -24.26 3.63 -24.82
N GLY A 23 -23.62 2.89 -23.93
CA GLY A 23 -24.25 1.79 -23.20
C GLY A 23 -24.19 0.43 -23.91
N GLU A 24 -23.78 0.39 -25.16
CA GLU A 24 -23.69 -0.86 -25.93
C GLU A 24 -22.27 -1.39 -26.01
N ARG A 25 -22.12 -2.72 -25.96
CA ARG A 25 -20.85 -3.42 -26.11
C ARG A 25 -20.50 -3.58 -27.59
N LYS A 26 -19.27 -3.19 -27.97
CA LYS A 26 -18.74 -3.35 -29.33
C LYS A 26 -17.45 -4.17 -29.32
N TYR A 27 -17.28 -4.99 -30.36
CA TYR A 27 -16.10 -5.85 -30.52
C TYR A 27 -15.28 -5.35 -31.70
N ILE A 28 -14.02 -5.03 -31.42
CA ILE A 28 -13.06 -4.48 -32.39
C ILE A 28 -11.89 -5.44 -32.53
N GLU A 29 -11.40 -5.60 -33.75
CA GLU A 29 -10.24 -6.42 -34.08
C GLU A 29 -9.13 -5.56 -34.68
N TYR A 30 -7.92 -5.74 -34.17
CA TYR A 30 -6.73 -5.06 -34.68
C TYR A 30 -5.69 -6.09 -35.14
N PRO A 31 -4.96 -5.80 -36.24
CA PRO A 31 -3.81 -6.63 -36.63
C PRO A 31 -2.68 -6.51 -35.60
N VAL A 32 -1.99 -7.61 -35.33
CA VAL A 32 -0.79 -7.59 -34.48
C VAL A 32 0.36 -6.96 -35.23
N LYS A 33 1.07 -6.02 -34.59
CA LYS A 33 2.28 -5.42 -35.14
C LYS A 33 3.50 -6.16 -34.61
N TYR A 34 4.11 -6.96 -35.45
CA TYR A 34 5.34 -7.68 -35.13
C TYR A 34 6.57 -6.83 -35.49
N THR A 35 6.88 -5.88 -34.63
CA THR A 35 7.99 -4.95 -34.86
C THR A 35 8.91 -4.88 -33.65
N PHE A 36 10.20 -4.77 -33.90
CA PHE A 36 11.22 -4.43 -32.91
C PHE A 36 12.33 -3.62 -33.58
N TYR A 37 13.27 -3.12 -32.81
CA TYR A 37 14.35 -2.29 -33.33
C TYR A 37 15.70 -2.83 -32.89
N VAL A 38 16.70 -2.62 -33.75
CA VAL A 38 18.11 -2.98 -33.55
C VAL A 38 19.00 -1.79 -33.83
N GLU A 39 20.15 -1.72 -33.19
CA GLU A 39 21.16 -0.68 -33.42
C GLU A 39 21.71 -0.79 -34.84
N ASP A 40 21.70 0.30 -35.55
CA ASP A 40 22.23 0.41 -36.91
C ASP A 40 22.62 1.86 -37.20
N LYS A 41 23.91 2.09 -37.53
CA LYS A 41 24.44 3.43 -37.82
C LYS A 41 23.66 4.21 -38.91
N LYS A 42 22.93 3.53 -39.78
CA LYS A 42 22.07 4.12 -40.82
C LYS A 42 20.59 4.16 -40.40
N GLY A 43 20.27 3.78 -39.16
CA GLY A 43 18.92 3.71 -38.65
C GLY A 43 18.23 5.08 -38.65
N LYS A 44 16.93 5.08 -38.94
CA LYS A 44 16.09 6.29 -38.98
C LYS A 44 15.38 6.60 -37.67
N HIS A 45 15.35 5.64 -36.75
CA HIS A 45 14.75 5.81 -35.44
C HIS A 45 15.84 6.05 -34.38
N LYS A 46 15.47 6.53 -33.22
CA LYS A 46 16.38 6.76 -32.09
C LYS A 46 15.95 5.98 -30.85
N SER A 47 16.92 5.42 -30.15
CA SER A 47 16.72 4.88 -28.82
C SER A 47 16.60 6.01 -27.78
N VAL A 48 16.13 5.68 -26.56
CA VAL A 48 16.19 6.63 -25.42
C VAL A 48 17.64 7.04 -25.11
N TYR A 49 18.64 6.24 -25.49
CA TYR A 49 20.06 6.53 -25.32
C TYR A 49 20.66 7.37 -26.47
N GLY A 50 19.85 7.71 -27.49
CA GLY A 50 20.30 8.46 -28.66
C GLY A 50 20.82 7.61 -29.80
N ASP A 51 20.94 6.27 -29.63
CA ASP A 51 21.47 5.38 -30.66
C ASP A 51 20.55 5.32 -31.88
N PRO A 52 21.11 5.35 -33.10
CA PRO A 52 20.30 5.17 -34.30
C PRO A 52 19.84 3.74 -34.43
N LEU A 53 18.55 3.54 -34.75
CA LEU A 53 17.89 2.25 -34.81
C LEU A 53 17.24 2.01 -36.17
N THR A 54 17.33 0.76 -36.61
CA THR A 54 16.57 0.27 -37.76
C THR A 54 15.39 -0.58 -37.26
N ARG A 55 14.24 -0.34 -37.86
CA ARG A 55 12.99 -1.08 -37.56
C ARG A 55 12.97 -2.40 -38.31
N ILE A 56 12.78 -3.49 -37.62
CA ILE A 56 12.52 -4.81 -38.15
C ILE A 56 11.00 -5.09 -38.10
N THR A 57 10.41 -5.43 -39.22
CA THR A 57 8.97 -5.74 -39.32
C THR A 57 8.81 -7.19 -39.78
N CYS A 58 8.05 -7.97 -39.05
CA CYS A 58 7.75 -9.38 -39.33
C CYS A 58 6.28 -9.56 -39.70
N LYS A 59 5.96 -10.64 -40.36
CA LYS A 59 4.60 -10.92 -40.87
C LYS A 59 3.76 -11.79 -39.92
N SER A 60 4.40 -12.51 -39.01
CA SER A 60 3.75 -13.44 -38.09
C SER A 60 4.53 -13.63 -36.80
N THR A 61 3.90 -14.21 -35.79
CA THR A 61 4.58 -14.64 -34.56
C THR A 61 5.80 -15.52 -34.81
N LYS A 62 5.72 -16.44 -35.81
CA LYS A 62 6.80 -17.35 -36.17
C LYS A 62 7.99 -16.60 -36.74
N ASP A 63 7.74 -15.68 -37.68
CA ASP A 63 8.78 -14.83 -38.28
C ASP A 63 9.42 -13.93 -37.21
N PHE A 64 8.62 -13.34 -36.35
CA PHE A 64 9.10 -12.49 -35.24
C PHE A 64 10.06 -13.25 -34.32
N ARG A 65 9.75 -14.48 -33.97
CA ARG A 65 10.64 -15.29 -33.12
C ARG A 65 11.93 -15.65 -33.86
N ARG A 66 11.87 -15.97 -35.14
CA ARG A 66 13.03 -16.29 -35.98
C ARG A 66 13.93 -15.06 -36.11
N GLU A 67 13.38 -13.93 -36.52
CA GLU A 67 14.14 -12.68 -36.70
C GLU A 67 14.78 -12.23 -35.38
N LYS A 68 14.02 -12.26 -34.28
CA LYS A 68 14.53 -11.94 -32.94
C LYS A 68 15.73 -12.82 -32.56
N ALA A 69 15.70 -14.10 -32.90
CA ALA A 69 16.79 -15.04 -32.59
C ALA A 69 18.08 -14.72 -33.36
N MET A 70 18.01 -14.09 -34.54
CA MET A 70 19.18 -13.67 -35.31
C MET A 70 19.95 -12.54 -34.61
N TYR A 71 19.30 -11.76 -33.77
CA TYR A 71 19.87 -10.62 -33.04
C TYR A 71 20.11 -10.91 -31.55
N GLN A 72 20.20 -12.19 -31.15
CA GLN A 72 20.32 -12.58 -29.74
C GLN A 72 21.55 -11.99 -29.02
N ASN A 73 22.60 -11.63 -29.76
CA ASN A 73 23.82 -11.02 -29.25
C ASN A 73 23.84 -9.49 -29.37
N SER A 74 22.73 -8.89 -29.85
CA SER A 74 22.56 -7.45 -30.01
C SER A 74 21.61 -6.91 -28.98
N ARG A 75 21.74 -5.65 -28.62
CA ARG A 75 20.75 -4.94 -27.81
C ARG A 75 19.48 -4.76 -28.60
N LEU A 76 18.36 -5.30 -28.09
CA LEU A 76 17.06 -5.19 -28.73
C LEU A 76 16.22 -4.13 -28.07
N PHE A 77 15.38 -3.47 -28.85
CA PHE A 77 14.45 -2.46 -28.40
C PHE A 77 13.03 -2.84 -28.78
N GLU A 78 12.12 -2.79 -27.78
CA GLU A 78 10.68 -3.04 -27.92
C GLU A 78 10.28 -4.43 -28.44
N ALA A 79 11.20 -5.41 -28.38
CA ALA A 79 10.90 -6.79 -28.80
C ALA A 79 10.12 -7.63 -27.76
N ASP A 80 9.79 -7.06 -26.63
CA ASP A 80 9.11 -7.69 -25.49
C ASP A 80 7.92 -6.88 -24.95
N ILE A 81 7.49 -5.83 -25.67
CA ILE A 81 6.28 -5.07 -25.31
C ILE A 81 5.04 -5.96 -25.52
N ASN A 82 4.11 -5.90 -24.58
CA ASN A 82 2.84 -6.58 -24.69
C ASN A 82 2.05 -6.07 -25.92
N PRO A 83 1.69 -6.91 -26.89
CA PRO A 83 1.00 -6.46 -28.12
C PRO A 83 -0.34 -5.77 -27.83
N VAL A 84 -1.04 -6.16 -26.75
CA VAL A 84 -2.29 -5.50 -26.35
C VAL A 84 -2.01 -4.07 -25.88
N PHE A 85 -0.99 -3.85 -25.04
CA PHE A 85 -0.64 -2.51 -24.57
C PHE A 85 -0.14 -1.61 -25.70
N GLN A 86 0.60 -2.18 -26.67
CA GLN A 86 0.97 -1.48 -27.87
C GLN A 86 -0.26 -1.03 -28.66
N CYS A 87 -1.22 -1.92 -28.87
CA CYS A 87 -2.49 -1.60 -29.54
C CYS A 87 -3.27 -0.51 -28.79
N LEU A 88 -3.34 -0.61 -27.44
CA LEU A 88 -4.03 0.40 -26.62
C LEU A 88 -3.35 1.78 -26.71
N SER A 89 -2.02 1.84 -26.65
CA SER A 89 -1.29 3.11 -26.75
C SER A 89 -1.42 3.76 -28.12
N GLU A 90 -1.54 2.97 -29.18
CA GLU A 90 -1.69 3.49 -30.55
C GLU A 90 -3.11 3.98 -30.88
N ASN A 91 -4.14 3.35 -30.31
CA ASN A 91 -5.53 3.59 -30.70
C ASN A 91 -6.39 4.27 -29.63
N TYR A 92 -5.98 4.23 -28.35
CA TYR A 92 -6.79 4.69 -27.22
C TYR A 92 -6.07 5.69 -26.32
N LEU A 93 -4.90 6.19 -26.73
CA LEU A 93 -4.16 7.17 -25.95
C LEU A 93 -4.99 8.46 -25.78
N ASN A 94 -5.03 8.98 -24.55
CA ASN A 94 -5.76 10.20 -24.17
C ASN A 94 -7.29 10.12 -24.32
N LEU A 95 -7.87 8.94 -24.48
CA LEU A 95 -9.32 8.77 -24.44
C LEU A 95 -9.83 8.62 -23.01
N GLU A 96 -11.03 9.15 -22.77
CA GLU A 96 -11.70 9.04 -21.48
C GLU A 96 -12.15 7.60 -21.19
N ALA A 97 -12.09 7.21 -19.92
CA ALA A 97 -12.57 5.92 -19.46
C ALA A 97 -14.08 5.77 -19.68
N PRO A 98 -14.59 4.63 -20.17
CA PRO A 98 -16.02 4.42 -20.39
C PRO A 98 -16.75 4.22 -19.06
N LYS A 99 -18.07 4.46 -19.06
CA LYS A 99 -18.93 3.98 -17.98
C LYS A 99 -19.08 2.46 -18.12
N LEU A 100 -18.76 1.73 -17.04
CA LEU A 100 -18.77 0.26 -17.03
C LEU A 100 -20.07 -0.30 -16.45
N ASN A 101 -20.52 -1.44 -16.95
CA ASN A 101 -21.57 -2.23 -16.35
C ASN A 101 -20.97 -3.13 -15.27
N ILE A 102 -21.21 -2.82 -14.02
CA ILE A 102 -20.66 -3.54 -12.86
C ILE A 102 -21.72 -4.43 -12.25
N ALA A 103 -21.42 -5.72 -12.11
CA ALA A 103 -22.20 -6.67 -11.35
C ALA A 103 -21.48 -7.03 -10.04
N PHE A 104 -22.06 -6.62 -8.92
CA PHE A 104 -21.65 -7.11 -7.61
C PHE A 104 -22.38 -8.40 -7.30
N TRP A 105 -21.68 -9.37 -6.76
CA TRP A 105 -22.27 -10.68 -6.51
C TRP A 105 -21.61 -11.42 -5.35
N ASP A 106 -22.36 -12.37 -4.80
CA ASP A 106 -21.94 -13.24 -3.72
C ASP A 106 -22.69 -14.56 -3.79
N ILE A 107 -22.04 -15.66 -3.40
CA ILE A 107 -22.62 -17.01 -3.40
C ILE A 107 -22.70 -17.56 -1.99
N GLU A 108 -23.75 -18.36 -1.74
CA GLU A 108 -23.85 -19.20 -0.56
C GLU A 108 -23.83 -20.67 -0.96
N THR A 109 -23.12 -21.48 -0.20
CA THR A 109 -22.97 -22.91 -0.45
C THR A 109 -23.52 -23.74 0.71
N ASP A 110 -24.03 -24.92 0.40
CA ASP A 110 -24.43 -25.86 1.43
C ASP A 110 -23.22 -26.42 2.19
N PHE A 111 -23.47 -27.03 3.36
CA PHE A 111 -22.46 -27.59 4.24
C PHE A 111 -22.67 -29.07 4.45
N ASP A 112 -21.58 -29.84 4.43
CA ASP A 112 -21.59 -31.27 4.72
C ASP A 112 -21.08 -31.53 6.15
N PRO A 113 -21.93 -32.09 7.07
CA PRO A 113 -21.52 -32.33 8.44
C PRO A 113 -20.32 -33.28 8.59
N GLU A 114 -20.12 -34.19 7.65
CA GLU A 114 -19.03 -35.15 7.67
C GLU A 114 -17.74 -34.60 7.02
N ARG A 115 -17.86 -33.89 5.90
CA ARG A 115 -16.73 -33.40 5.09
C ARG A 115 -16.36 -31.94 5.39
N GLY A 116 -17.27 -31.17 5.98
CA GLY A 116 -17.10 -29.73 6.21
C GLY A 116 -17.42 -28.88 4.98
N PHE A 117 -16.92 -27.66 4.94
CA PHE A 117 -17.08 -26.77 3.79
C PHE A 117 -16.32 -27.29 2.56
N ALA A 118 -16.97 -27.26 1.41
CA ALA A 118 -16.32 -27.54 0.15
C ALA A 118 -15.32 -26.44 -0.21
N ASN A 119 -14.20 -26.84 -0.81
CA ASN A 119 -13.21 -25.88 -1.24
C ASN A 119 -13.37 -25.57 -2.75
N PRO A 120 -12.93 -24.38 -3.22
CA PRO A 120 -13.10 -23.99 -4.64
C PRO A 120 -12.48 -24.94 -5.65
N SER A 121 -11.42 -25.68 -5.31
CA SER A 121 -10.79 -26.66 -6.22
C SER A 121 -11.56 -27.99 -6.30
N ASP A 122 -12.37 -28.33 -5.27
CA ASP A 122 -13.30 -29.44 -5.25
C ASP A 122 -14.66 -29.00 -4.70
N PRO A 123 -15.50 -28.31 -5.51
CA PRO A 123 -16.79 -27.78 -5.09
C PRO A 123 -17.84 -28.92 -5.06
N PHE A 124 -17.75 -29.83 -4.09
CA PHE A 124 -18.66 -30.97 -3.98
C PHE A 124 -20.04 -30.56 -3.45
N MET A 125 -20.15 -29.44 -2.70
CA MET A 125 -21.44 -28.95 -2.23
C MET A 125 -22.12 -28.03 -3.25
N PRO A 126 -23.49 -28.06 -3.33
CA PRO A 126 -24.22 -27.19 -4.23
C PRO A 126 -24.14 -25.72 -3.79
N ILE A 127 -24.25 -24.82 -4.74
CA ILE A 127 -24.55 -23.41 -4.50
C ILE A 127 -26.05 -23.32 -4.18
N THR A 128 -26.40 -22.71 -3.06
CA THR A 128 -27.78 -22.63 -2.59
C THR A 128 -28.44 -21.28 -2.89
N ALA A 129 -27.63 -20.22 -2.96
CA ALA A 129 -28.09 -18.90 -3.38
C ALA A 129 -26.96 -18.15 -4.12
N ILE A 130 -27.36 -17.31 -5.06
CA ILE A 130 -26.52 -16.33 -5.76
C ILE A 130 -27.27 -15.01 -5.75
N THR A 131 -26.74 -13.98 -5.12
CA THR A 131 -27.27 -12.64 -5.25
C THR A 131 -26.37 -11.82 -6.17
N VAL A 132 -26.97 -11.08 -7.09
CA VAL A 132 -26.30 -10.20 -8.06
C VAL A 132 -26.96 -8.81 -7.99
N HIS A 133 -26.17 -7.78 -7.84
CA HIS A 133 -26.58 -6.40 -8.04
C HIS A 133 -26.05 -5.89 -9.38
N LEU A 134 -26.94 -5.70 -10.35
CA LEU A 134 -26.64 -5.10 -11.64
C LEU A 134 -26.68 -3.57 -11.48
N GLN A 135 -25.53 -2.96 -11.21
CA GLN A 135 -25.45 -1.54 -10.83
C GLN A 135 -26.02 -0.60 -11.90
N TRP A 136 -25.83 -0.90 -13.20
CA TRP A 136 -26.34 -0.07 -14.29
C TRP A 136 -27.86 -0.12 -14.45
N LEU A 137 -28.53 -1.11 -13.84
CA LEU A 137 -29.99 -1.27 -13.81
C LEU A 137 -30.59 -0.96 -12.43
N GLU A 138 -29.75 -0.68 -11.43
CA GLU A 138 -30.14 -0.54 -10.00
C GLU A 138 -30.95 -1.76 -9.51
N ALA A 139 -30.62 -2.95 -10.00
CA ALA A 139 -31.41 -4.16 -9.77
C ALA A 139 -30.64 -5.18 -8.91
N LEU A 140 -31.15 -5.43 -7.70
CA LEU A 140 -30.66 -6.47 -6.79
C LEU A 140 -31.50 -7.73 -6.97
N ILE A 141 -30.92 -8.78 -7.56
CA ILE A 141 -31.58 -10.03 -7.93
C ILE A 141 -30.96 -11.17 -7.17
N THR A 142 -31.78 -12.01 -6.57
CA THR A 142 -31.34 -13.24 -5.88
C THR A 142 -31.91 -14.46 -6.58
N LEU A 143 -31.03 -15.41 -6.87
CA LEU A 143 -31.33 -16.72 -7.41
C LEU A 143 -31.10 -17.74 -6.31
N ALA A 144 -32.06 -18.60 -6.00
CA ALA A 144 -31.89 -19.55 -4.92
C ALA A 144 -32.62 -20.88 -5.15
N VAL A 145 -32.09 -21.94 -4.54
CA VAL A 145 -32.72 -23.25 -4.43
C VAL A 145 -33.16 -23.45 -3.00
N PRO A 146 -34.45 -23.64 -2.70
CA PRO A 146 -34.93 -23.90 -1.34
C PRO A 146 -34.34 -25.19 -0.74
N PRO A 147 -34.20 -25.27 0.60
CA PRO A 147 -33.78 -26.49 1.25
C PRO A 147 -34.79 -27.63 1.04
N LYS A 148 -34.29 -28.87 1.03
CA LYS A 148 -35.09 -30.06 0.68
C LYS A 148 -36.37 -30.22 1.52
N GLY A 149 -36.42 -29.68 2.73
CA GLY A 149 -37.61 -29.73 3.61
C GLY A 149 -38.65 -28.65 3.35
N LEU A 150 -38.38 -27.67 2.47
CA LEU A 150 -39.27 -26.54 2.20
C LEU A 150 -39.81 -26.62 0.78
N PRO A 151 -41.12 -26.92 0.58
CA PRO A 151 -41.72 -26.89 -0.76
C PRO A 151 -41.58 -25.54 -1.44
N ILE A 152 -41.30 -25.53 -2.75
CA ILE A 152 -40.98 -24.29 -3.51
C ILE A 152 -42.12 -23.28 -3.45
N GLU A 153 -43.38 -23.69 -3.41
CA GLU A 153 -44.53 -22.80 -3.31
C GLU A 153 -44.55 -22.07 -1.95
N GLN A 154 -44.25 -22.80 -0.86
CA GLN A 154 -44.13 -22.20 0.46
C GLN A 154 -42.91 -21.23 0.53
N ALA A 155 -41.81 -21.60 -0.10
CA ALA A 155 -40.66 -20.71 -0.24
C ALA A 155 -41.03 -19.43 -1.01
N ARG A 156 -41.83 -19.55 -2.10
CA ARG A 156 -42.32 -18.38 -2.85
C ARG A 156 -43.18 -17.45 -2.00
N GLU A 157 -44.05 -18.00 -1.17
CA GLU A 157 -44.86 -17.23 -0.21
C GLU A 157 -43.97 -16.43 0.76
N GLN A 158 -42.92 -17.08 1.31
CA GLN A 158 -41.96 -16.40 2.19
C GLN A 158 -41.20 -15.27 1.49
N MET A 159 -40.99 -15.39 0.17
CA MET A 159 -40.25 -14.41 -0.64
C MET A 159 -41.16 -13.32 -1.26
N ALA A 160 -42.46 -13.34 -1.02
CA ALA A 160 -43.44 -12.46 -1.66
C ALA A 160 -43.10 -10.95 -1.52
N GLN A 161 -42.49 -10.55 -0.42
CA GLN A 161 -42.07 -9.15 -0.18
C GLN A 161 -41.04 -8.63 -1.21
N TRP A 162 -40.24 -9.50 -1.80
CA TRP A 162 -39.20 -9.14 -2.79
C TRP A 162 -39.69 -9.31 -4.22
N GLY A 163 -40.87 -9.91 -4.43
CA GLY A 163 -41.49 -10.12 -5.75
C GLY A 163 -40.55 -10.79 -6.74
N LYS A 164 -40.43 -10.24 -7.93
CA LYS A 164 -39.57 -10.78 -9.00
C LYS A 164 -38.07 -10.62 -8.76
N SER A 165 -37.66 -9.93 -7.73
CA SER A 165 -36.22 -9.77 -7.42
C SER A 165 -35.64 -10.96 -6.67
N VAL A 166 -36.47 -11.95 -6.29
CA VAL A 166 -36.02 -13.27 -5.78
C VAL A 166 -36.65 -14.34 -6.68
N MET A 167 -35.81 -15.10 -7.34
CA MET A 167 -36.19 -16.18 -8.23
C MET A 167 -35.79 -17.51 -7.60
N LEU A 168 -36.77 -18.40 -7.42
CA LEU A 168 -36.57 -19.72 -6.83
C LEU A 168 -36.61 -20.79 -7.92
N PHE A 169 -35.70 -21.76 -7.80
CA PHE A 169 -35.48 -22.85 -8.76
C PHE A 169 -35.63 -24.20 -8.08
N GLU A 170 -36.09 -25.20 -8.83
CA GLU A 170 -36.14 -26.58 -8.40
C GLU A 170 -34.75 -27.21 -8.31
N THR A 171 -33.85 -26.76 -9.21
CA THR A 171 -32.51 -27.34 -9.32
C THR A 171 -31.43 -26.27 -9.37
N GLU A 172 -30.26 -26.61 -8.84
CA GLU A 172 -29.05 -25.79 -8.99
C GLU A 172 -28.67 -25.55 -10.47
N LYS A 173 -28.96 -26.54 -11.32
CA LYS A 173 -28.67 -26.44 -12.75
C LYS A 173 -29.38 -25.26 -13.39
N GLU A 174 -30.69 -25.12 -13.17
CA GLU A 174 -31.51 -24.00 -13.68
C GLU A 174 -31.06 -22.66 -13.10
N MET A 175 -30.73 -22.64 -11.83
CA MET A 175 -30.22 -21.47 -11.17
C MET A 175 -28.91 -20.98 -11.78
N LEU A 176 -27.94 -21.88 -11.98
CA LEU A 176 -26.62 -21.55 -12.57
C LEU A 176 -26.76 -21.09 -14.02
N ASP A 177 -27.65 -21.72 -14.80
CA ASP A 177 -27.95 -21.34 -16.18
C ASP A 177 -28.49 -19.89 -16.24
N THR A 178 -29.47 -19.59 -15.40
CA THR A 178 -30.03 -18.24 -15.24
C THR A 178 -28.99 -17.22 -14.77
N PHE A 179 -28.12 -17.60 -13.84
CA PHE A 179 -27.04 -16.73 -13.38
C PHE A 179 -26.10 -16.30 -14.52
N LEU A 180 -25.74 -17.25 -15.39
CA LEU A 180 -24.85 -16.97 -16.52
C LEU A 180 -25.52 -16.05 -17.56
N ASP A 181 -26.84 -16.14 -17.74
CA ASP A 181 -27.59 -15.19 -18.56
C ASP A 181 -27.66 -13.79 -17.91
N LEU A 182 -27.85 -13.74 -16.59
CA LEU A 182 -27.98 -12.49 -15.84
C LEU A 182 -26.74 -11.63 -15.91
N ILE A 183 -25.56 -12.24 -15.92
CA ILE A 183 -24.27 -11.52 -16.00
C ILE A 183 -23.80 -11.22 -17.43
N ASP A 184 -24.58 -11.58 -18.46
CA ASP A 184 -24.09 -11.52 -19.85
C ASP A 184 -23.63 -10.12 -20.27
N ASP A 185 -24.35 -9.06 -19.92
CA ASP A 185 -23.96 -7.67 -20.22
C ASP A 185 -23.06 -7.00 -19.17
N ALA A 186 -22.60 -7.71 -18.14
CA ALA A 186 -21.65 -7.19 -17.18
C ALA A 186 -20.25 -7.09 -17.80
N ASP A 187 -19.59 -5.94 -17.61
CA ASP A 187 -18.18 -5.71 -17.95
C ASP A 187 -17.27 -6.14 -16.81
N ILE A 188 -17.72 -5.87 -15.59
CA ILE A 188 -17.01 -6.19 -14.35
C ILE A 188 -17.85 -7.14 -13.50
N LEU A 189 -17.21 -8.19 -13.00
CA LEU A 189 -17.71 -8.99 -11.89
C LEU A 189 -16.88 -8.63 -10.65
N SER A 190 -17.55 -8.26 -9.55
CA SER A 190 -16.89 -7.92 -8.30
C SER A 190 -17.62 -8.52 -7.11
N GLY A 191 -16.87 -9.02 -6.15
CA GLY A 191 -17.36 -9.57 -4.88
C GLY A 191 -16.32 -9.35 -3.80
N TRP A 192 -16.65 -9.69 -2.56
CA TRP A 192 -15.74 -9.58 -1.44
C TRP A 192 -14.95 -10.85 -1.22
N ASN A 193 -13.65 -10.86 -1.42
CA ASN A 193 -12.80 -12.05 -1.41
C ASN A 193 -13.12 -13.04 -2.54
N SER A 194 -13.75 -12.57 -3.59
CA SER A 194 -14.27 -13.36 -4.69
C SER A 194 -13.19 -14.01 -5.56
N GLU A 195 -11.97 -13.47 -5.60
CA GLU A 195 -10.83 -14.12 -6.26
C GLU A 195 -10.45 -15.43 -5.57
N GLY A 196 -10.57 -15.48 -4.25
CA GLY A 196 -10.21 -16.67 -3.48
C GLY A 196 -11.32 -17.70 -3.32
N TYR A 197 -12.58 -17.35 -3.58
CA TYR A 197 -13.72 -18.23 -3.32
C TYR A 197 -14.76 -18.22 -4.44
N ASP A 198 -15.49 -17.14 -4.64
CA ASP A 198 -16.68 -17.12 -5.51
C ASP A 198 -16.35 -17.45 -6.97
N ILE A 199 -15.33 -16.85 -7.55
CA ILE A 199 -14.91 -17.10 -8.93
C ILE A 199 -14.49 -18.55 -9.13
N PRO A 200 -13.48 -19.09 -8.42
CA PRO A 200 -13.04 -20.44 -8.67
C PRO A 200 -14.12 -21.48 -8.28
N TYR A 201 -14.88 -21.23 -7.22
CA TYR A 201 -15.97 -22.12 -6.82
C TYR A 201 -17.02 -22.22 -7.92
N THR A 202 -17.53 -21.07 -8.38
CA THR A 202 -18.63 -21.03 -9.36
C THR A 202 -18.20 -21.54 -10.73
N VAL A 203 -16.99 -21.19 -11.21
CA VAL A 203 -16.46 -21.71 -12.48
C VAL A 203 -16.34 -23.23 -12.43
N ASN A 204 -15.76 -23.79 -11.35
CA ASN A 204 -15.63 -25.24 -11.18
C ASN A 204 -16.98 -25.91 -10.97
N ARG A 205 -17.93 -25.24 -10.28
CA ARG A 205 -19.27 -25.77 -10.06
C ARG A 205 -20.10 -25.79 -11.35
N VAL A 206 -20.06 -24.74 -12.16
CA VAL A 206 -20.65 -24.69 -13.52
C VAL A 206 -20.08 -25.80 -14.40
N SER A 207 -18.77 -26.02 -14.37
CA SER A 207 -18.15 -27.13 -15.13
C SER A 207 -18.66 -28.50 -14.69
N ARG A 208 -19.02 -28.66 -13.41
CA ARG A 208 -19.50 -29.94 -12.83
C ARG A 208 -20.99 -30.17 -13.05
N VAL A 209 -21.81 -29.12 -12.89
CA VAL A 209 -23.29 -29.23 -12.90
C VAL A 209 -23.88 -29.02 -14.29
N LEU A 210 -23.34 -28.07 -15.07
CA LEU A 210 -23.71 -27.82 -16.46
C LEU A 210 -22.71 -28.56 -17.38
N SER A 211 -21.70 -27.84 -17.84
CA SER A 211 -20.60 -28.45 -18.59
C SER A 211 -19.38 -27.53 -18.60
N LYS A 212 -18.20 -28.09 -18.97
CA LYS A 212 -17.00 -27.28 -19.21
C LYS A 212 -17.21 -26.22 -20.31
N ASN A 213 -18.08 -26.51 -21.30
CA ASN A 213 -18.37 -25.55 -22.36
C ASN A 213 -19.16 -24.36 -21.85
N ASP A 214 -20.05 -24.53 -20.85
CA ASP A 214 -20.84 -23.45 -20.27
C ASP A 214 -19.97 -22.47 -19.48
N THR A 215 -18.80 -22.87 -19.02
CA THR A 215 -17.86 -21.96 -18.39
C THR A 215 -17.38 -20.84 -19.34
N ARG A 216 -17.53 -21.01 -20.67
CA ARG A 216 -17.23 -19.96 -21.65
C ARG A 216 -18.11 -18.71 -21.48
N ARG A 217 -19.29 -18.84 -20.87
CA ARG A 217 -20.22 -17.72 -20.63
C ARG A 217 -19.72 -16.74 -19.58
N PHE A 218 -18.70 -17.13 -18.79
CA PHE A 218 -17.96 -16.16 -17.95
C PHE A 218 -17.08 -15.22 -18.78
N CYS A 219 -16.72 -15.59 -19.99
CA CYS A 219 -15.82 -14.86 -20.86
C CYS A 219 -16.55 -14.35 -22.12
N LEU A 220 -15.92 -13.38 -22.79
CA LEU A 220 -16.34 -12.98 -24.14
C LEU A 220 -15.62 -13.81 -25.21
N TRP A 221 -16.01 -13.65 -26.48
CA TRP A 221 -15.45 -14.34 -27.65
C TRP A 221 -15.40 -15.85 -27.52
N LYS A 222 -16.33 -16.43 -26.73
CA LYS A 222 -16.37 -17.87 -26.43
C LYS A 222 -15.05 -18.44 -25.87
N GLN A 223 -14.27 -17.62 -25.22
CA GLN A 223 -13.03 -18.04 -24.57
C GLN A 223 -13.33 -18.82 -23.29
N LEU A 224 -12.44 -19.75 -22.92
CA LEU A 224 -12.49 -20.39 -21.60
C LEU A 224 -11.83 -19.50 -20.55
N PRO A 225 -12.33 -19.49 -19.30
CA PRO A 225 -11.61 -18.91 -18.18
C PRO A 225 -10.21 -19.53 -18.08
N LYS A 226 -9.20 -18.68 -17.89
CA LYS A 226 -7.79 -19.12 -17.81
C LYS A 226 -7.44 -19.43 -16.37
N LYS A 227 -7.18 -20.70 -16.08
CA LYS A 227 -6.75 -21.12 -14.74
C LYS A 227 -5.41 -20.47 -14.38
N ARG A 228 -5.33 -19.89 -13.20
CA ARG A 228 -4.14 -19.27 -12.63
C ARG A 228 -3.91 -19.76 -11.21
N GLU A 229 -2.68 -20.15 -10.90
CA GLU A 229 -2.24 -20.39 -9.54
C GLU A 229 -1.76 -19.08 -8.91
N PHE A 230 -2.10 -18.87 -7.66
CA PHE A 230 -1.57 -17.78 -6.85
C PHE A 230 -1.32 -18.26 -5.42
N GLU A 231 -0.47 -17.55 -4.72
CA GLU A 231 -0.20 -17.86 -3.32
C GLU A 231 -1.04 -16.94 -2.43
N ARG A 232 -1.88 -17.54 -1.61
CA ARG A 232 -2.67 -16.82 -0.60
C ARG A 232 -2.44 -17.48 0.76
N TYR A 233 -1.98 -16.65 1.72
CA TYR A 233 -1.66 -17.12 3.06
C TYR A 233 -0.70 -18.33 3.11
N GLY A 234 0.35 -18.31 2.25
CA GLY A 234 1.35 -19.39 2.20
C GLY A 234 0.85 -20.72 1.63
N LYS A 235 -0.39 -20.76 1.14
CA LYS A 235 -0.94 -21.89 0.40
C LYS A 235 -1.14 -21.53 -1.07
N LYS A 236 -0.81 -22.45 -1.96
CA LYS A 236 -1.19 -22.34 -3.37
C LYS A 236 -2.71 -22.44 -3.48
N ALA A 237 -3.29 -21.45 -4.09
CA ALA A 237 -4.70 -21.41 -4.43
C ALA A 237 -4.86 -21.26 -5.94
N GLU A 238 -6.02 -21.63 -6.44
CA GLU A 238 -6.35 -21.56 -7.85
C GLU A 238 -7.49 -20.56 -8.04
N THR A 239 -7.40 -19.77 -9.09
CA THR A 239 -8.47 -18.89 -9.54
C THR A 239 -8.55 -18.89 -11.06
N TYR A 240 -9.45 -18.08 -11.61
CA TYR A 240 -9.62 -17.97 -13.05
C TYR A 240 -9.58 -16.52 -13.51
N ASP A 241 -8.72 -16.23 -14.48
CA ASP A 241 -8.76 -14.98 -15.22
C ASP A 241 -9.82 -15.08 -16.30
N LEU A 242 -10.76 -14.15 -16.29
CA LEU A 242 -11.81 -14.06 -17.30
C LEU A 242 -11.27 -13.28 -18.51
N VAL A 243 -11.75 -13.60 -19.71
CA VAL A 243 -11.31 -12.95 -20.94
C VAL A 243 -12.42 -12.05 -21.48
N GLY A 244 -12.13 -10.77 -21.61
CA GLY A 244 -13.09 -9.77 -22.12
C GLY A 244 -14.06 -9.23 -21.07
N ARG A 245 -14.35 -9.98 -20.05
CA ARG A 245 -15.02 -9.55 -18.82
C ARG A 245 -14.00 -9.52 -17.71
N VAL A 246 -13.94 -8.46 -16.95
CA VAL A 246 -12.91 -8.26 -15.93
C VAL A 246 -13.44 -8.67 -14.56
N HIS A 247 -12.67 -9.47 -13.83
CA HIS A 247 -12.91 -9.70 -12.42
C HIS A 247 -12.03 -8.77 -11.59
N LEU A 248 -12.65 -8.04 -10.68
CA LEU A 248 -11.96 -7.19 -9.68
C LEU A 248 -12.50 -7.51 -8.30
N ASP A 249 -11.67 -8.04 -7.43
CA ASP A 249 -12.04 -8.33 -6.05
C ASP A 249 -12.14 -7.02 -5.24
N SER A 250 -13.32 -6.74 -4.69
CA SER A 250 -13.56 -5.53 -3.88
C SER A 250 -12.68 -5.46 -2.64
N LEU A 251 -12.33 -6.59 -2.02
CA LEU A 251 -11.40 -6.65 -0.89
C LEU A 251 -9.98 -6.25 -1.30
N ASP A 252 -9.52 -6.72 -2.46
CA ASP A 252 -8.18 -6.40 -2.94
C ASP A 252 -8.09 -4.94 -3.40
N LEU A 253 -9.14 -4.39 -4.00
CA LEU A 253 -9.26 -2.96 -4.29
C LEU A 253 -9.23 -2.12 -3.00
N TYR A 254 -9.96 -2.55 -1.98
CA TYR A 254 -9.97 -1.88 -0.68
C TYR A 254 -8.58 -1.87 -0.05
N ARG A 255 -7.89 -3.00 -0.03
CA ARG A 255 -6.51 -3.09 0.49
C ARG A 255 -5.52 -2.25 -0.29
N LYS A 256 -5.69 -2.17 -1.61
CA LYS A 256 -4.79 -1.41 -2.49
C LYS A 256 -4.89 0.09 -2.28
N TYR A 257 -6.12 0.61 -2.17
CA TYR A 257 -6.36 2.06 -2.13
C TYR A 257 -6.57 2.61 -0.73
N THR A 258 -6.60 1.75 0.30
CA THR A 258 -6.67 2.14 1.71
C THR A 258 -5.31 1.90 2.36
N TYR A 259 -4.64 2.98 2.76
CA TYR A 259 -3.28 2.90 3.31
C TYR A 259 -3.23 2.49 4.78
N GLU A 260 -4.34 2.58 5.51
CA GLU A 260 -4.45 2.19 6.90
C GLU A 260 -4.76 0.70 7.04
N GLU A 261 -4.00 0.00 7.87
CA GLU A 261 -4.29 -1.41 8.16
C GLU A 261 -5.50 -1.51 9.08
N ARG A 262 -6.50 -2.32 8.69
CA ARG A 262 -7.73 -2.54 9.46
C ARG A 262 -7.58 -3.72 10.43
N HIS A 263 -8.33 -3.69 11.52
CA HIS A 263 -8.38 -4.81 12.48
C HIS A 263 -8.94 -6.07 11.85
N SER A 264 -10.03 -5.92 11.12
CA SER A 264 -10.67 -6.96 10.33
C SER A 264 -10.93 -6.46 8.92
N TYR A 265 -10.80 -7.35 7.95
CA TYR A 265 -11.17 -7.13 6.55
C TYR A 265 -12.43 -7.90 6.16
N ARG A 266 -13.22 -8.31 7.14
CA ARG A 266 -14.55 -8.88 6.88
C ARG A 266 -15.47 -7.80 6.34
N LEU A 267 -16.40 -8.21 5.49
CA LEU A 267 -17.33 -7.28 4.84
C LEU A 267 -18.17 -6.49 5.86
N ASP A 268 -18.64 -7.15 6.94
CA ASP A 268 -19.39 -6.51 8.02
C ASP A 268 -18.57 -5.42 8.75
N ALA A 269 -17.33 -5.73 9.10
CA ALA A 269 -16.44 -4.79 9.79
C ALA A 269 -16.07 -3.57 8.90
N ILE A 270 -15.85 -3.79 7.62
CA ILE A 270 -15.59 -2.70 6.68
C ILE A 270 -16.87 -1.93 6.35
N GLY A 271 -18.01 -2.60 6.24
CA GLY A 271 -19.32 -1.97 6.05
C GLY A 271 -19.68 -1.03 7.19
N GLU A 272 -19.51 -1.48 8.44
CA GLU A 272 -19.73 -0.64 9.61
C GLU A 272 -18.80 0.58 9.62
N LEU A 273 -17.50 0.36 9.36
CA LEU A 273 -16.51 1.42 9.35
C LEU A 273 -16.78 2.47 8.25
N GLU A 274 -17.09 2.02 7.05
CA GLU A 274 -17.18 2.91 5.89
C GLU A 274 -18.59 3.49 5.68
N VAL A 275 -19.64 2.71 5.85
CA VAL A 275 -21.01 3.12 5.55
C VAL A 275 -21.96 3.07 6.75
N GLY A 276 -21.48 2.64 7.92
CA GLY A 276 -22.28 2.56 9.15
C GLY A 276 -23.32 1.43 9.13
N GLU A 277 -23.13 0.43 8.29
CA GLU A 277 -24.06 -0.70 8.15
C GLU A 277 -23.36 -2.04 8.37
N ASN A 278 -24.06 -2.96 9.00
CA ASN A 278 -23.61 -4.30 9.33
C ASN A 278 -24.35 -5.36 8.50
N LYS A 279 -23.83 -6.58 8.53
CA LYS A 279 -24.51 -7.77 8.04
C LYS A 279 -25.77 -8.09 8.87
N THR A 280 -26.68 -8.84 8.28
CA THR A 280 -27.82 -9.40 8.98
C THR A 280 -27.35 -10.32 10.11
N VAL A 281 -27.83 -10.07 11.34
CA VAL A 281 -27.52 -10.90 12.51
C VAL A 281 -28.46 -12.09 12.56
N TYR A 282 -27.93 -13.30 12.76
CA TYR A 282 -28.71 -14.52 12.88
C TYR A 282 -28.16 -15.43 13.98
N GLU A 283 -28.98 -16.37 14.46
CA GLU A 283 -28.57 -17.39 15.43
C GLU A 283 -28.24 -18.71 14.73
N GLY A 284 -27.31 -19.48 15.26
CA GLY A 284 -26.90 -20.77 14.68
C GLY A 284 -25.78 -20.64 13.62
N THR A 285 -25.59 -21.67 12.85
CA THR A 285 -24.67 -21.73 11.72
C THR A 285 -25.42 -21.41 10.43
N LEU A 286 -24.68 -21.06 9.34
CA LEU A 286 -25.30 -20.67 8.08
C LEU A 286 -26.13 -21.81 7.44
N ASP A 287 -25.68 -23.04 7.60
CA ASP A 287 -26.46 -24.23 7.17
C ASP A 287 -27.72 -24.43 8.00
N GLN A 288 -27.70 -24.15 9.31
CA GLN A 288 -28.89 -24.14 10.16
C GLN A 288 -29.85 -23.02 9.75
N LEU A 289 -29.31 -21.84 9.42
CA LEU A 289 -30.12 -20.73 8.90
C LEU A 289 -30.79 -21.11 7.58
N TYR A 290 -30.04 -21.67 6.63
CA TYR A 290 -30.58 -22.17 5.36
C TYR A 290 -31.73 -23.16 5.54
N ASN A 291 -31.56 -24.14 6.43
CA ASN A 291 -32.54 -25.18 6.63
C ASN A 291 -33.74 -24.77 7.51
N ASN A 292 -33.56 -23.86 8.44
CA ASN A 292 -34.60 -23.55 9.46
C ASN A 292 -35.27 -22.20 9.23
N ASP A 293 -34.59 -21.21 8.67
CA ASP A 293 -35.11 -19.87 8.36
C ASP A 293 -34.58 -19.38 7.02
N PHE A 294 -35.12 -19.96 5.97
CA PHE A 294 -34.73 -19.67 4.59
C PHE A 294 -34.95 -18.21 4.21
N ARG A 295 -35.94 -17.54 4.79
CA ARG A 295 -36.19 -16.12 4.55
C ARG A 295 -35.03 -15.26 5.02
N THR A 296 -34.60 -15.43 6.27
CA THR A 296 -33.46 -14.70 6.84
C THR A 296 -32.16 -15.05 6.12
N PHE A 297 -32.00 -16.30 5.64
CA PHE A 297 -30.89 -16.71 4.81
C PHE A 297 -30.79 -15.92 3.50
N ILE A 298 -31.89 -15.73 2.80
CA ILE A 298 -31.98 -14.92 1.58
C ILE A 298 -31.70 -13.44 1.90
N GLU A 299 -32.27 -12.91 2.98
CA GLU A 299 -32.01 -11.55 3.44
C GLU A 299 -30.52 -11.31 3.72
N TYR A 300 -29.85 -12.28 4.37
CA TYR A 300 -28.42 -12.25 4.64
C TYR A 300 -27.60 -12.12 3.36
N ASN A 301 -27.78 -13.01 2.38
CA ASN A 301 -27.04 -12.96 1.11
C ASN A 301 -27.34 -11.68 0.31
N ARG A 302 -28.58 -11.16 0.33
CA ARG A 302 -28.95 -9.88 -0.29
C ARG A 302 -28.27 -8.69 0.37
N GLN A 303 -28.18 -8.67 1.68
CA GLN A 303 -27.54 -7.59 2.43
C GLN A 303 -26.04 -7.53 2.13
N ASP A 304 -25.37 -8.67 2.00
CA ASP A 304 -23.94 -8.70 1.64
C ASP A 304 -23.67 -8.02 0.31
N VAL A 305 -24.45 -8.33 -0.71
CA VAL A 305 -24.29 -7.71 -2.04
C VAL A 305 -24.74 -6.24 -2.05
N ALA A 306 -25.83 -5.89 -1.35
CA ALA A 306 -26.25 -4.51 -1.20
C ALA A 306 -25.17 -3.64 -0.52
N LEU A 307 -24.44 -4.22 0.43
CA LEU A 307 -23.35 -3.55 1.14
C LEU A 307 -22.16 -3.29 0.20
N LEU A 308 -21.85 -4.21 -0.74
CA LEU A 308 -20.82 -4.01 -1.76
C LEU A 308 -21.14 -2.81 -2.67
N ASP A 309 -22.37 -2.67 -3.11
CA ASP A 309 -22.78 -1.52 -3.93
C ASP A 309 -22.66 -0.20 -3.17
N LYS A 310 -23.07 -0.18 -1.89
CA LYS A 310 -22.92 1.01 -1.04
C LYS A 310 -21.46 1.39 -0.80
N LEU A 311 -20.60 0.40 -0.60
CA LEU A 311 -19.16 0.60 -0.48
C LEU A 311 -18.57 1.18 -1.77
N ASP A 312 -18.92 0.62 -2.93
CA ASP A 312 -18.44 1.13 -4.22
C ASP A 312 -18.96 2.54 -4.51
N LYS A 313 -20.24 2.83 -4.21
CA LYS A 313 -20.81 4.17 -4.37
C LYS A 313 -20.09 5.23 -3.53
N LYS A 314 -19.59 4.85 -2.33
CA LYS A 314 -18.79 5.74 -1.48
C LYS A 314 -17.33 5.82 -1.93
N LEU A 315 -16.68 4.68 -2.10
CA LEU A 315 -15.22 4.59 -2.29
C LEU A 315 -14.79 4.77 -3.75
N LYS A 316 -15.60 4.30 -4.69
CA LYS A 316 -15.40 4.43 -6.14
C LYS A 316 -14.05 3.88 -6.64
N PHE A 317 -13.58 2.79 -6.06
CA PHE A 317 -12.28 2.21 -6.37
C PHE A 317 -12.24 1.54 -7.75
N ILE A 318 -13.35 0.97 -8.22
CA ILE A 318 -13.46 0.43 -9.60
C ILE A 318 -13.32 1.57 -10.61
N ASP A 319 -14.01 2.68 -10.39
CA ASP A 319 -13.95 3.86 -11.24
C ASP A 319 -12.54 4.49 -11.25
N LEU A 320 -11.90 4.57 -10.06
CA LEU A 320 -10.51 5.02 -9.94
C LEU A 320 -9.55 4.13 -10.75
N SER A 321 -9.70 2.80 -10.66
CA SER A 321 -8.89 1.86 -11.42
C SER A 321 -9.12 2.00 -12.93
N ASN A 322 -10.36 2.25 -13.33
CA ASN A 322 -10.73 2.47 -14.73
C ASN A 322 -10.04 3.71 -15.31
N ILE A 323 -10.10 4.85 -14.60
CA ILE A 323 -9.42 6.08 -15.00
C ILE A 323 -7.89 5.88 -15.02
N LEU A 324 -7.34 5.18 -14.03
CA LEU A 324 -5.90 4.85 -13.97
C LEU A 324 -5.45 4.00 -15.17
N ALA A 325 -6.24 2.99 -15.55
CA ALA A 325 -5.96 2.14 -16.70
C ALA A 325 -5.89 2.94 -18.00
N HIS A 326 -6.88 3.81 -18.24
CA HIS A 326 -6.96 4.63 -19.45
C HIS A 326 -5.89 5.71 -19.51
N ALA A 327 -5.58 6.34 -18.37
CA ALA A 327 -4.49 7.33 -18.28
C ALA A 327 -3.12 6.76 -18.67
N ASN A 328 -2.92 5.44 -18.53
CA ASN A 328 -1.65 4.76 -18.81
C ASN A 328 -1.73 3.72 -19.95
N THR A 329 -2.86 3.58 -20.61
CA THR A 329 -3.13 2.62 -21.70
C THR A 329 -2.80 1.16 -21.34
N VAL A 330 -3.27 0.73 -20.19
CA VAL A 330 -3.17 -0.65 -19.70
C VAL A 330 -4.55 -1.25 -19.48
N LEU A 331 -4.63 -2.57 -19.34
CA LEU A 331 -5.88 -3.24 -18.99
C LEU A 331 -6.24 -2.96 -17.52
N LEU A 332 -7.54 -2.99 -17.24
CA LEU A 332 -8.08 -2.68 -15.92
C LEU A 332 -7.48 -3.56 -14.82
N GLN A 333 -7.34 -4.86 -15.05
CA GLN A 333 -6.73 -5.79 -14.10
C GLN A 333 -5.24 -5.50 -13.86
N THR A 334 -4.53 -4.94 -14.84
CA THR A 334 -3.13 -4.53 -14.70
C THR A 334 -2.94 -3.46 -13.63
N THR A 335 -3.96 -2.64 -13.39
CA THR A 335 -3.91 -1.60 -12.37
C THR A 335 -3.70 -2.12 -10.95
N MET A 336 -3.94 -3.41 -10.71
CA MET A 336 -3.65 -4.05 -9.42
C MET A 336 -2.15 -4.11 -9.10
N GLY A 337 -1.26 -4.00 -10.10
CA GLY A 337 0.20 -3.91 -9.94
C GLY A 337 0.73 -2.54 -10.40
N ALA A 338 1.66 -1.93 -9.64
CA ALA A 338 2.19 -0.61 -9.98
C ALA A 338 3.25 -0.64 -11.11
N VAL A 339 4.08 -1.69 -11.15
CA VAL A 339 5.26 -1.76 -12.06
C VAL A 339 4.84 -1.71 -13.53
N ALA A 340 3.89 -2.54 -13.94
CA ALA A 340 3.44 -2.61 -15.34
C ALA A 340 2.72 -1.31 -15.77
N VAL A 341 1.97 -0.68 -14.87
CA VAL A 341 1.30 0.61 -15.13
C VAL A 341 2.33 1.71 -15.39
N ILE A 342 3.31 1.85 -14.52
CA ILE A 342 4.35 2.88 -14.62
C ILE A 342 5.27 2.60 -15.81
N GLU A 343 5.65 1.35 -16.05
CA GLU A 343 6.45 0.99 -17.21
C GLU A 343 5.77 1.41 -18.51
N GLN A 344 4.47 1.11 -18.66
CA GLN A 344 3.71 1.51 -19.85
C GLN A 344 3.60 3.03 -19.99
N ALA A 345 3.42 3.75 -18.87
CA ALA A 345 3.39 5.21 -18.88
C ALA A 345 4.72 5.82 -19.39
N ILE A 346 5.85 5.27 -18.96
CA ILE A 346 7.17 5.71 -19.43
C ILE A 346 7.40 5.35 -20.91
N ILE A 347 6.93 4.18 -21.35
CA ILE A 347 6.96 3.80 -22.77
C ILE A 347 6.15 4.80 -23.61
N ASN A 348 4.95 5.16 -23.19
CA ASN A 348 4.11 6.15 -23.86
C ASN A 348 4.80 7.51 -23.97
N GLU A 349 5.49 7.96 -22.92
CA GLU A 349 6.27 9.19 -22.92
C GLU A 349 7.43 9.13 -23.90
N ALA A 350 8.18 8.03 -23.93
CA ALA A 350 9.27 7.82 -24.89
C ALA A 350 8.75 7.87 -26.33
N HIS A 351 7.63 7.18 -26.61
CA HIS A 351 7.00 7.20 -27.94
C HIS A 351 6.50 8.59 -28.35
N HIS A 352 5.93 9.35 -27.40
CA HIS A 352 5.55 10.75 -27.66
C HIS A 352 6.73 11.60 -28.11
N ARG A 353 7.93 11.33 -27.58
CA ARG A 353 9.19 11.98 -28.00
C ARG A 353 9.83 11.38 -29.25
N GLY A 354 9.20 10.38 -29.88
CA GLY A 354 9.76 9.65 -31.03
C GLY A 354 10.89 8.69 -30.69
N LEU A 355 11.11 8.39 -29.40
CA LEU A 355 12.17 7.52 -28.90
C LEU A 355 11.68 6.06 -28.74
N ARG A 356 12.64 5.11 -28.78
CA ARG A 356 12.37 3.68 -28.54
C ARG A 356 13.07 3.20 -27.28
N VAL A 357 12.38 2.34 -26.54
CA VAL A 357 12.85 1.84 -25.24
C VAL A 357 13.54 0.49 -25.36
N PRO A 358 14.57 0.20 -24.55
CA PRO A 358 15.25 -1.10 -24.58
C PRO A 358 14.30 -2.20 -24.10
N ASN A 359 14.62 -3.46 -24.42
CA ASN A 359 14.00 -4.60 -23.79
C ASN A 359 14.25 -4.61 -22.27
N ARG A 360 13.41 -5.33 -21.51
CA ARG A 360 13.66 -5.56 -20.07
C ARG A 360 15.00 -6.27 -19.88
N PRO A 361 15.82 -5.79 -18.93
CA PRO A 361 17.05 -6.48 -18.58
C PRO A 361 16.73 -7.86 -17.97
N PRO A 362 17.67 -8.82 -18.04
CA PRO A 362 17.54 -10.07 -17.29
C PRO A 362 17.41 -9.79 -15.80
N MET A 363 16.51 -10.50 -15.12
CA MET A 363 16.37 -10.40 -13.67
C MET A 363 17.65 -10.91 -12.98
N VAL A 364 18.27 -10.06 -12.16
CA VAL A 364 19.38 -10.45 -11.29
C VAL A 364 18.84 -10.66 -9.88
N GLU A 365 18.96 -11.88 -9.36
CA GLU A 365 18.58 -12.18 -7.97
C GLU A 365 19.42 -11.35 -6.98
N GLY A 366 18.76 -10.75 -5.99
CA GLY A 366 19.41 -9.96 -4.94
C GLY A 366 19.70 -8.49 -5.28
N ALA A 367 19.32 -8.00 -6.48
CA ALA A 367 19.63 -6.64 -6.93
C ALA A 367 18.81 -5.51 -6.27
N THR A 368 17.88 -5.82 -5.37
CA THR A 368 16.73 -4.95 -5.02
C THR A 368 16.87 -4.06 -3.80
N GLN A 369 18.04 -3.99 -3.12
CA GLN A 369 18.17 -3.12 -1.94
C GLN A 369 18.89 -1.80 -2.28
N ALA A 370 18.13 -0.72 -2.41
CA ALA A 370 18.64 0.63 -2.31
C ALA A 370 18.75 1.06 -0.84
N ALA A 371 19.64 2.01 -0.55
CA ALA A 371 19.74 2.59 0.78
C ALA A 371 18.39 3.19 1.22
N GLY A 372 17.99 2.98 2.46
CA GLY A 372 16.73 3.50 3.01
C GLY A 372 16.76 5.03 3.19
N ALA A 373 15.60 5.64 3.44
CA ALA A 373 15.47 7.06 3.75
C ALA A 373 16.22 7.46 5.03
N TYR A 374 16.51 8.75 5.17
CA TYR A 374 17.04 9.30 6.43
C TYR A 374 15.97 9.29 7.52
N VAL A 375 16.29 8.72 8.67
CA VAL A 375 15.44 8.80 9.87
C VAL A 375 16.35 9.08 11.08
N ALA A 376 16.24 10.26 11.62
CA ALA A 376 17.01 10.65 12.81
C ALA A 376 16.51 9.91 14.06
N PHE A 377 17.35 9.83 15.09
CA PHE A 377 16.84 9.52 16.44
C PHE A 377 16.16 10.76 17.01
N PRO A 378 14.93 10.65 17.55
CA PRO A 378 14.28 11.80 18.15
C PRO A 378 14.93 12.19 19.47
N LYS A 379 14.86 13.46 19.83
CA LYS A 379 15.02 13.90 21.21
C LYS A 379 13.81 13.39 21.99
N LYS A 380 14.01 12.35 22.80
CA LYS A 380 12.94 11.66 23.53
C LYS A 380 12.28 12.55 24.57
N GLY A 381 10.96 12.37 24.75
CA GLY A 381 10.20 13.05 25.78
C GLY A 381 9.05 13.89 25.22
N LEU A 382 8.45 14.67 26.13
CA LEU A 382 7.40 15.63 25.80
C LEU A 382 8.04 16.98 25.43
N HIS A 383 7.69 17.51 24.29
CA HIS A 383 8.14 18.80 23.76
C HIS A 383 6.96 19.74 23.55
N LYS A 384 7.21 21.04 23.69
CA LYS A 384 6.21 22.10 23.53
C LYS A 384 6.41 22.89 22.25
N TRP A 385 5.32 23.39 21.71
CA TRP A 385 5.31 24.31 20.58
C TRP A 385 6.11 23.81 19.39
N ILE A 386 5.61 22.72 18.81
CA ILE A 386 6.31 22.00 17.76
C ILE A 386 5.84 22.48 16.40
N GLY A 387 6.80 22.78 15.52
CA GLY A 387 6.57 22.94 14.09
C GLY A 387 7.09 21.75 13.31
N SER A 388 6.54 21.50 12.13
CA SER A 388 7.18 20.65 11.16
C SER A 388 7.21 21.29 9.77
N MET A 389 8.27 20.95 9.03
CA MET A 389 8.39 21.21 7.61
C MET A 389 8.46 19.89 6.86
N ASP A 390 7.84 19.84 5.69
CA ASP A 390 7.80 18.67 4.83
C ASP A 390 8.20 19.06 3.39
N LEU A 391 9.08 18.26 2.77
CA LEU A 391 9.53 18.46 1.39
C LEU A 391 8.47 17.97 0.41
N ASN A 392 8.06 18.83 -0.49
CA ASN A 392 7.06 18.53 -1.50
C ASN A 392 7.51 17.42 -2.45
N SER A 393 6.91 16.22 -2.34
CA SER A 393 7.19 15.10 -3.24
C SER A 393 8.71 14.87 -3.41
N LEU A 394 9.44 14.67 -2.31
CA LEU A 394 10.91 14.67 -2.28
C LEU A 394 11.53 13.83 -3.39
N TYR A 395 11.23 12.54 -3.50
CA TYR A 395 11.89 11.67 -4.49
C TYR A 395 11.57 12.04 -5.95
N PRO A 396 10.32 12.32 -6.34
CA PRO A 396 10.04 12.90 -7.65
C PRO A 396 10.80 14.20 -7.94
N SER A 397 10.92 15.08 -6.95
CA SER A 397 11.63 16.34 -7.08
C SER A 397 13.14 16.16 -7.23
N VAL A 398 13.74 15.23 -6.48
CA VAL A 398 15.17 14.85 -6.62
C VAL A 398 15.44 14.26 -8.01
N ILE A 399 14.60 13.34 -8.49
CA ILE A 399 14.74 12.75 -9.82
C ILE A 399 14.66 13.84 -10.91
N ARG A 400 13.76 14.80 -10.76
CA ARG A 400 13.61 15.93 -11.70
C ARG A 400 14.81 16.88 -11.66
N SER A 401 15.26 17.25 -10.47
CA SER A 401 16.36 18.22 -10.29
C SER A 401 17.67 17.70 -10.85
N LEU A 402 18.03 16.46 -10.58
CA LEU A 402 19.28 15.85 -11.08
C LEU A 402 19.09 15.06 -12.39
N ASN A 403 17.95 15.19 -13.05
CA ASN A 403 17.71 14.58 -14.36
C ASN A 403 17.93 13.06 -14.39
N MET A 404 17.50 12.36 -13.34
CA MET A 404 17.81 10.94 -13.13
C MET A 404 16.98 10.02 -14.03
N ALA A 405 17.63 9.40 -15.00
CA ALA A 405 17.08 8.36 -15.87
C ALA A 405 18.22 7.45 -16.34
N PRO A 406 17.97 6.21 -16.80
CA PRO A 406 19.04 5.34 -17.31
C PRO A 406 19.84 5.96 -18.44
N GLU A 407 19.17 6.68 -19.33
CA GLU A 407 19.78 7.34 -20.52
C GLU A 407 20.55 8.62 -20.21
N THR A 408 20.39 9.18 -19.03
CA THR A 408 21.09 10.42 -18.63
C THR A 408 22.31 10.17 -17.77
N ILE A 409 22.60 8.92 -17.41
CA ILE A 409 23.80 8.55 -16.68
C ILE A 409 25.01 8.71 -17.61
N VAL A 410 26.02 9.44 -17.14
CA VAL A 410 27.31 9.63 -17.83
C VAL A 410 28.35 8.66 -17.30
N GLY A 411 28.36 8.45 -15.99
CA GLY A 411 29.33 7.59 -15.33
C GLY A 411 29.11 7.50 -13.83
N GLN A 412 29.96 6.72 -13.16
CA GLN A 412 29.95 6.47 -11.73
C GLN A 412 31.32 6.70 -11.11
N LEU A 413 31.37 7.52 -10.07
CA LEU A 413 32.59 7.66 -9.26
C LEU A 413 32.79 6.46 -8.33
N ARG A 414 34.01 5.91 -8.29
CA ARG A 414 34.42 4.89 -7.33
C ARG A 414 35.73 5.32 -6.67
N PRO A 415 35.76 5.75 -5.38
CA PRO A 415 36.98 5.87 -4.60
C PRO A 415 37.66 4.51 -4.47
N GLU A 416 39.01 4.42 -4.58
CA GLU A 416 39.74 3.15 -4.49
C GLU A 416 39.45 2.36 -3.22
N ALA A 417 39.24 3.04 -2.09
CA ALA A 417 38.92 2.44 -0.81
C ALA A 417 37.41 2.14 -0.59
N THR A 418 36.52 2.42 -1.54
CA THR A 418 35.06 2.33 -1.30
C THR A 418 34.63 0.90 -0.99
N ASP A 419 35.14 -0.10 -1.69
CA ASP A 419 34.79 -1.51 -1.49
C ASP A 419 35.27 -2.06 -0.16
N GLU A 420 36.44 -1.63 0.30
CA GLU A 420 37.00 -2.00 1.64
C GLU A 420 36.19 -1.33 2.75
N MET A 421 35.90 -0.03 2.63
CA MET A 421 35.06 0.71 3.59
C MET A 421 33.65 0.11 3.67
N LEU A 422 33.08 -0.34 2.54
CA LEU A 422 31.78 -1.05 2.50
C LEU A 422 31.83 -2.37 3.26
N LYS A 423 32.87 -3.14 3.10
CA LYS A 423 33.07 -4.42 3.83
C LYS A 423 33.22 -4.19 5.32
N GLU A 424 34.09 -3.25 5.72
CA GLU A 424 34.28 -2.90 7.13
C GLU A 424 33.01 -2.41 7.80
N ALA A 425 32.21 -1.55 7.12
CA ALA A 425 30.93 -1.08 7.64
C ALA A 425 29.90 -2.21 7.74
N GLN A 426 29.88 -3.18 6.80
CA GLN A 426 29.03 -4.36 6.85
C GLN A 426 29.40 -5.32 7.99
N GLU A 427 30.70 -5.45 8.33
CA GLU A 427 31.15 -6.28 9.43
C GLU A 427 30.85 -5.65 10.79
N LEU A 428 30.93 -4.32 10.92
CA LEU A 428 30.66 -3.58 12.16
C LEU A 428 29.13 -3.52 12.47
N GLU A 429 28.29 -3.45 11.48
CA GLU A 429 26.84 -3.44 11.66
C GLU A 429 26.20 -4.74 11.16
N LYS A 430 26.35 -5.82 11.89
CA LYS A 430 25.80 -7.17 11.60
C LYS A 430 24.27 -7.26 11.40
N LYS A 431 23.54 -6.15 11.36
CA LYS A 431 22.08 -6.16 11.41
C LYS A 431 21.35 -5.82 10.12
N SER A 432 21.92 -5.08 9.21
CA SER A 432 21.33 -4.88 7.86
C SER A 432 22.29 -4.17 6.90
N PHE A 433 22.21 -4.50 5.62
CA PHE A 433 22.90 -3.79 4.53
C PHE A 433 22.51 -2.29 4.46
N ALA A 434 21.27 -1.98 4.79
CA ALA A 434 20.78 -0.59 4.88
C ALA A 434 21.49 0.20 6.00
N GLY A 435 21.78 -0.40 7.16
CA GLY A 435 22.48 0.25 8.25
C GLY A 435 23.96 0.52 7.92
N ALA A 436 24.63 -0.40 7.25
CA ALA A 436 26.02 -0.21 6.78
C ALA A 436 26.12 0.95 5.78
N TRP A 437 25.18 1.06 4.85
CA TRP A 437 25.08 2.18 3.92
C TRP A 437 24.75 3.51 4.62
N GLU A 438 23.94 3.49 5.67
CA GLU A 438 23.61 4.68 6.47
C GLU A 438 24.84 5.23 7.19
N GLY A 439 25.66 4.37 7.77
CA GLY A 439 26.92 4.77 8.41
C GLY A 439 27.94 5.35 7.43
N MET A 440 28.00 4.81 6.23
CA MET A 440 29.04 5.11 5.25
C MET A 440 28.68 6.30 4.35
N PHE A 441 27.47 6.35 3.81
CA PHE A 441 27.04 7.46 2.95
C PHE A 441 26.50 8.68 3.72
N GLY A 442 26.20 8.53 5.02
CA GLY A 442 26.00 9.65 5.92
C GLY A 442 27.27 10.48 6.14
N THR A 443 28.44 9.92 5.79
CA THR A 443 29.75 10.57 5.92
C THR A 443 30.42 10.90 4.57
N LEU A 444 29.94 10.34 3.45
CA LEU A 444 30.47 10.59 2.12
C LEU A 444 29.54 11.53 1.32
N GLU A 445 29.59 12.78 1.61
CA GLU A 445 29.24 13.81 0.63
C GLU A 445 30.44 13.91 -0.32
N TYR A 446 30.34 13.37 -1.53
CA TYR A 446 31.47 13.30 -2.47
C TYR A 446 32.13 14.65 -2.69
N GLU A 447 31.32 15.70 -2.78
CA GLU A 447 31.84 17.08 -2.93
C GLU A 447 32.71 17.44 -1.70
N ALA A 448 32.22 17.24 -0.47
CA ALA A 448 32.97 17.55 0.74
C ALA A 448 34.23 16.67 0.88
N VAL A 449 34.14 15.38 0.51
CA VAL A 449 35.30 14.47 0.49
C VAL A 449 36.34 14.92 -0.53
N MET A 450 35.92 15.29 -1.73
CA MET A 450 36.84 15.78 -2.77
C MET A 450 37.52 17.08 -2.37
N GLN A 451 36.84 17.98 -1.67
CA GLN A 451 37.43 19.22 -1.16
C GLN A 451 38.42 18.99 -0.01
N GLN A 452 38.13 18.04 0.89
CA GLN A 452 38.95 17.76 2.07
C GLN A 452 40.11 16.81 1.77
N ARG A 453 39.90 15.86 0.93
CA ARG A 453 40.83 14.79 0.56
C ARG A 453 41.23 14.84 -0.91
N ARG A 454 41.79 15.95 -1.31
CA ARG A 454 42.16 16.25 -2.71
C ARG A 454 43.18 15.25 -3.30
N ASP A 455 43.86 14.53 -2.48
CA ASP A 455 44.88 13.53 -2.82
C ASP A 455 44.32 12.14 -3.14
N ILE A 456 43.08 11.84 -2.74
CA ILE A 456 42.47 10.54 -3.00
C ILE A 456 42.31 10.35 -4.52
N MET A 457 42.67 9.16 -5.00
CA MET A 457 42.41 8.76 -6.37
C MET A 457 40.99 8.25 -6.51
N ILE A 458 40.28 8.72 -7.52
CA ILE A 458 38.90 8.35 -7.83
C ILE A 458 38.91 7.75 -9.24
N THR A 459 38.28 6.59 -9.36
CA THR A 459 37.99 5.97 -10.64
C THR A 459 36.64 6.43 -11.15
N ILE A 460 36.57 6.88 -12.39
CA ILE A 460 35.31 7.20 -13.09
C ILE A 460 35.06 6.09 -14.09
N ASP A 461 33.97 5.32 -13.91
CA ASP A 461 33.49 4.37 -14.91
C ASP A 461 32.45 5.06 -15.79
N PHE A 462 32.78 5.36 -17.04
CA PHE A 462 31.86 5.98 -17.98
C PHE A 462 30.94 4.97 -18.66
N GLU A 463 29.75 5.41 -19.06
CA GLU A 463 28.76 4.56 -19.75
C GLU A 463 29.22 4.09 -21.15
N ASN A 464 30.20 4.76 -21.76
CA ASN A 464 30.82 4.33 -23.01
C ASN A 464 31.82 3.17 -22.85
N GLY A 465 32.04 2.70 -21.61
CA GLY A 465 32.96 1.62 -21.25
C GLY A 465 34.40 2.08 -20.99
N GLU A 466 34.69 3.39 -21.09
CA GLU A 466 35.98 3.94 -20.71
C GLU A 466 36.08 4.09 -19.18
N THR A 467 37.30 4.02 -18.66
CA THR A 467 37.57 4.20 -17.23
C THR A 467 38.74 5.19 -17.11
N GLU A 468 38.57 6.19 -16.28
CA GLU A 468 39.62 7.17 -15.95
C GLU A 468 39.92 7.14 -14.46
N VAL A 469 41.21 7.31 -14.10
CA VAL A 469 41.65 7.42 -12.71
C VAL A 469 42.25 8.81 -12.53
N LEU A 470 41.58 9.63 -11.72
CA LEU A 470 41.95 11.03 -11.46
C LEU A 470 42.04 11.28 -9.95
N SER A 471 42.82 12.28 -9.54
CA SER A 471 42.76 12.74 -8.16
C SER A 471 41.40 13.39 -7.85
N ALA A 472 40.99 13.40 -6.58
CA ALA A 472 39.76 14.06 -6.17
C ALA A 472 39.73 15.54 -6.53
N ALA A 473 40.92 16.20 -6.54
CA ALA A 473 41.04 17.58 -7.01
C ALA A 473 40.70 17.73 -8.48
N GLU A 474 41.21 16.84 -9.35
CA GLU A 474 40.91 16.84 -10.79
C GLU A 474 39.43 16.53 -11.05
N VAL A 475 38.85 15.57 -10.35
CA VAL A 475 37.41 15.26 -10.46
C VAL A 475 36.55 16.45 -10.03
N TYR A 476 36.94 17.14 -8.96
CA TYR A 476 36.22 18.34 -8.52
C TYR A 476 36.26 19.44 -9.60
N GLU A 477 37.46 19.72 -10.16
CA GLU A 477 37.61 20.69 -11.25
C GLU A 477 36.78 20.27 -12.48
N LEU A 478 36.77 19.00 -12.82
CA LEU A 478 36.05 18.47 -13.97
C LEU A 478 34.53 18.64 -13.83
N ILE A 479 33.95 18.41 -12.65
CA ILE A 479 32.51 18.44 -12.44
C ILE A 479 32.00 19.85 -12.06
N PHE A 480 32.67 20.51 -11.11
CA PHE A 480 32.14 21.73 -10.48
C PHE A 480 32.69 23.02 -11.10
N ASN A 481 33.91 23.03 -11.61
CA ASN A 481 34.55 24.24 -12.11
C ASN A 481 34.72 24.26 -13.64
N SER A 482 34.62 23.10 -14.31
CA SER A 482 34.60 23.07 -15.78
C SER A 482 33.18 23.34 -16.30
N HIS A 483 33.08 23.72 -17.58
CA HIS A 483 31.78 23.92 -18.22
C HIS A 483 31.13 22.59 -18.70
N THR A 484 31.43 21.47 -18.05
CA THR A 484 30.80 20.19 -18.36
C THR A 484 29.30 20.26 -18.02
N PRO A 485 28.44 19.70 -18.88
CA PRO A 485 27.00 19.64 -18.61
C PRO A 485 26.65 18.51 -17.67
N TRP A 486 27.37 18.39 -16.55
CA TRP A 486 27.26 17.26 -15.62
C TRP A 486 26.80 17.70 -14.24
N MET A 487 25.98 16.85 -13.63
CA MET A 487 25.55 16.94 -12.23
C MET A 487 26.00 15.70 -11.51
N LEU A 488 26.32 15.82 -10.22
CA LEU A 488 26.76 14.73 -9.36
C LEU A 488 25.72 14.43 -8.30
N SER A 489 25.27 13.18 -8.20
CA SER A 489 24.40 12.75 -7.09
C SER A 489 25.21 12.36 -5.85
N ALA A 490 24.54 12.25 -4.70
CA ALA A 490 25.19 11.97 -3.43
C ALA A 490 25.92 10.59 -3.35
N ASN A 491 25.60 9.65 -4.24
CA ASN A 491 26.30 8.37 -4.36
C ASN A 491 27.39 8.36 -5.44
N GLY A 492 27.72 9.51 -6.02
CA GLY A 492 28.76 9.62 -7.04
C GLY A 492 28.32 9.25 -8.48
N THR A 493 27.03 9.11 -8.75
CA THR A 493 26.54 8.93 -10.12
C THR A 493 26.48 10.29 -10.83
N ILE A 494 27.04 10.37 -12.03
CA ILE A 494 27.07 11.57 -12.86
C ILE A 494 25.91 11.53 -13.84
N PHE A 495 25.12 12.60 -13.89
CA PHE A 495 24.00 12.77 -14.83
C PHE A 495 24.25 13.97 -15.75
N THR A 496 23.83 13.87 -17.01
CA THR A 496 23.94 14.97 -17.97
C THR A 496 22.78 15.96 -17.89
N THR A 497 23.06 17.22 -18.22
CA THR A 497 22.04 18.27 -18.41
C THR A 497 21.78 18.60 -19.90
N GLU A 498 22.45 17.93 -20.82
CA GLU A 498 22.34 18.22 -22.27
C GLU A 498 20.95 18.00 -22.85
N PHE A 499 20.23 17.04 -22.29
CA PHE A 499 18.84 16.75 -22.66
C PHE A 499 18.03 16.31 -21.43
N GLU A 500 16.72 16.42 -21.51
CA GLU A 500 15.83 15.97 -20.43
C GLU A 500 15.53 14.48 -20.58
N GLY A 501 15.82 13.69 -19.54
CA GLY A 501 15.49 12.28 -19.49
C GLY A 501 13.98 12.02 -19.57
N VAL A 502 13.60 10.80 -19.99
CA VAL A 502 12.18 10.43 -20.13
C VAL A 502 11.47 10.44 -18.78
N ILE A 503 12.12 9.87 -17.74
CA ILE A 503 11.54 9.80 -16.39
C ILE A 503 11.40 11.19 -15.74
N PRO A 504 12.43 12.06 -15.71
CA PRO A 504 12.26 13.44 -15.24
C PRO A 504 11.17 14.21 -15.96
N GLY A 505 11.09 14.06 -17.28
CA GLY A 505 10.10 14.75 -18.08
C GLY A 505 8.66 14.30 -17.82
N ILE A 506 8.42 13.00 -17.70
CA ILE A 506 7.07 12.51 -17.34
C ILE A 506 6.64 12.97 -15.94
N LEU A 507 7.57 12.98 -14.96
CA LEU A 507 7.29 13.48 -13.61
C LEU A 507 6.95 14.98 -13.64
N LYS A 508 7.68 15.77 -14.41
CA LYS A 508 7.42 17.20 -14.59
C LYS A 508 6.01 17.43 -15.16
N ARG A 509 5.65 16.69 -16.21
CA ARG A 509 4.33 16.77 -16.83
C ARG A 509 3.21 16.36 -15.85
N TRP A 510 3.33 15.21 -15.19
CA TRP A 510 2.31 14.75 -14.22
C TRP A 510 2.13 15.72 -13.05
N TYR A 511 3.21 16.33 -12.59
CA TYR A 511 3.14 17.33 -11.52
C TYR A 511 2.38 18.58 -11.98
N ALA A 512 2.68 19.10 -13.18
CA ALA A 512 1.98 20.24 -13.75
C ALA A 512 0.49 19.94 -13.97
N GLU A 513 0.16 18.82 -14.62
CA GLU A 513 -1.22 18.36 -14.83
C GLU A 513 -1.99 18.21 -13.51
N ARG A 514 -1.34 17.67 -12.48
CA ARG A 514 -1.96 17.54 -11.15
C ARG A 514 -2.30 18.91 -10.54
N LYS A 515 -1.42 19.88 -10.66
CA LYS A 515 -1.67 21.26 -10.19
C LYS A 515 -2.85 21.92 -10.90
N GLU A 516 -2.96 21.73 -12.21
CA GLU A 516 -4.11 22.20 -12.98
C GLU A 516 -5.41 21.53 -12.53
N LEU A 517 -5.40 20.21 -12.35
CA LEU A 517 -6.58 19.46 -11.87
C LEU A 517 -6.99 19.86 -10.45
N GLN A 518 -6.03 20.15 -9.57
CA GLN A 518 -6.31 20.68 -8.23
C GLN A 518 -6.94 22.09 -8.30
N ALA A 519 -6.48 22.94 -9.21
CA ALA A 519 -7.07 24.26 -9.42
C ALA A 519 -8.51 24.17 -9.95
N MET A 520 -8.79 23.22 -10.87
CA MET A 520 -10.15 22.95 -11.35
C MET A 520 -11.05 22.43 -10.24
N LYS A 521 -10.56 21.52 -9.40
CA LYS A 521 -11.28 21.04 -8.22
C LYS A 521 -11.63 22.20 -7.27
N LYS A 522 -10.66 23.09 -7.00
CA LYS A 522 -10.91 24.26 -6.15
C LYS A 522 -12.01 25.16 -6.68
N LYS A 523 -12.01 25.46 -7.99
CA LYS A 523 -13.09 26.21 -8.64
C LYS A 523 -14.45 25.52 -8.52
N ALA A 524 -14.50 24.18 -8.65
CA ALA A 524 -15.72 23.41 -8.48
C ALA A 524 -16.26 23.46 -7.03
N ILE A 525 -15.36 23.47 -6.03
CA ILE A 525 -15.71 23.64 -4.61
C ILE A 525 -16.31 25.04 -4.39
N GLU A 526 -15.68 26.08 -4.91
CA GLU A 526 -16.16 27.46 -4.82
C GLU A 526 -17.55 27.64 -5.50
N ALA A 527 -17.81 26.86 -6.56
CA ALA A 527 -19.09 26.86 -7.27
C ALA A 527 -20.15 25.93 -6.62
N GLY A 528 -19.78 25.14 -5.60
CA GLY A 528 -20.68 24.16 -4.95
C GLY A 528 -21.14 23.02 -5.85
N ASN A 529 -20.38 22.69 -6.92
CA ASN A 529 -20.74 21.65 -7.87
C ASN A 529 -20.14 20.28 -7.47
N GLU A 530 -20.92 19.49 -6.74
CA GLU A 530 -20.52 18.17 -6.23
C GLU A 530 -20.03 17.19 -7.32
N LEU A 531 -20.67 17.22 -8.50
CA LEU A 531 -20.30 16.34 -9.61
C LEU A 531 -18.91 16.70 -10.18
N GLU A 532 -18.65 18.00 -10.37
CA GLU A 532 -17.34 18.45 -10.83
C GLU A 532 -16.26 18.27 -9.77
N ILE A 533 -16.57 18.45 -8.48
CA ILE A 533 -15.62 18.17 -7.38
C ILE A 533 -15.19 16.71 -7.47
N ALA A 534 -16.12 15.78 -7.54
CA ALA A 534 -15.81 14.35 -7.64
C ALA A 534 -15.04 14.00 -8.93
N PHE A 535 -15.37 14.65 -10.05
CA PHE A 535 -14.72 14.43 -11.34
C PHE A 535 -13.25 14.85 -11.33
N TRP A 536 -12.95 16.07 -10.87
CA TRP A 536 -11.58 16.59 -10.83
C TRP A 536 -10.76 15.94 -9.73
N ASP A 537 -11.39 15.57 -8.61
CA ASP A 537 -10.70 14.88 -7.53
C ASP A 537 -10.12 13.53 -7.94
N LYS A 538 -10.89 12.72 -8.64
CA LYS A 538 -10.41 11.43 -9.14
C LYS A 538 -9.24 11.57 -10.12
N ARG A 539 -9.31 12.54 -11.02
CA ARG A 539 -8.25 12.76 -12.01
C ARG A 539 -6.94 13.22 -11.36
N GLN A 540 -7.01 14.16 -10.41
CA GLN A 540 -5.81 14.56 -9.67
C GLN A 540 -5.26 13.41 -8.81
N LEU A 541 -6.13 12.54 -8.29
CA LEU A 541 -5.72 11.36 -7.52
C LEU A 541 -4.97 10.34 -8.38
N VAL A 542 -5.40 10.10 -9.61
CA VAL A 542 -4.64 9.27 -10.58
C VAL A 542 -3.22 9.80 -10.79
N LYS A 543 -3.06 11.11 -10.97
CA LYS A 543 -1.72 11.72 -11.10
C LYS A 543 -0.91 11.57 -9.83
N LYS A 544 -1.52 11.70 -8.66
CA LYS A 544 -0.87 11.46 -7.36
C LYS A 544 -0.40 10.00 -7.23
N ILE A 545 -1.23 9.04 -7.63
CA ILE A 545 -0.89 7.61 -7.62
C ILE A 545 0.31 7.35 -8.53
N ASN A 546 0.30 7.86 -9.76
CA ASN A 546 1.42 7.70 -10.70
C ASN A 546 2.73 8.30 -10.15
N LEU A 547 2.69 9.54 -9.64
CA LEU A 547 3.85 10.21 -9.04
C LEU A 547 4.44 9.42 -7.87
N ASN A 548 3.59 8.93 -6.96
CA ASN A 548 4.03 8.19 -5.78
C ASN A 548 4.50 6.76 -6.11
N SER A 549 3.97 6.17 -7.17
CA SER A 549 4.29 4.80 -7.57
C SER A 549 5.57 4.70 -8.40
N LEU A 550 5.99 5.78 -9.08
CA LEU A 550 7.08 5.75 -10.04
C LEU A 550 8.39 5.31 -9.40
N TYR A 551 8.78 5.92 -8.29
CA TYR A 551 10.03 5.60 -7.60
C TYR A 551 10.08 4.11 -7.20
N GLY A 552 9.02 3.60 -6.56
CA GLY A 552 8.94 2.19 -6.18
C GLY A 552 8.93 1.24 -7.38
N ALA A 553 8.31 1.64 -8.49
CA ALA A 553 8.25 0.83 -9.71
C ALA A 553 9.62 0.71 -10.39
N ILE A 554 10.36 1.81 -10.55
CA ILE A 554 11.70 1.79 -11.18
C ILE A 554 12.77 1.12 -10.32
N LEU A 555 12.53 0.95 -9.02
CA LEU A 555 13.39 0.17 -8.11
C LEU A 555 13.11 -1.33 -8.15
N ASN A 556 12.05 -1.77 -8.81
CA ASN A 556 11.76 -3.18 -8.97
C ASN A 556 12.63 -3.78 -10.07
N ALA A 557 13.40 -4.83 -9.77
CA ALA A 557 14.29 -5.49 -10.73
C ALA A 557 13.57 -6.05 -11.97
N GLY A 558 12.24 -6.26 -11.90
CA GLY A 558 11.41 -6.63 -13.04
C GLY A 558 10.99 -5.46 -13.95
N CYS A 559 11.31 -4.21 -13.58
CA CYS A 559 11.02 -3.04 -14.39
C CYS A 559 12.05 -2.86 -15.51
N ARG A 560 11.59 -2.49 -16.71
CA ARG A 560 12.45 -2.18 -17.88
C ARG A 560 13.46 -1.08 -17.60
N PHE A 561 13.09 -0.09 -16.78
CA PHE A 561 13.88 1.09 -16.45
C PHE A 561 14.62 0.96 -15.12
N PHE A 562 14.75 -0.26 -14.61
CA PHE A 562 15.47 -0.52 -13.36
C PHE A 562 16.96 -0.19 -13.54
N ASP A 563 17.46 0.69 -12.69
CA ASP A 563 18.89 0.93 -12.48
C ASP A 563 19.13 1.21 -10.99
N LYS A 564 19.93 0.37 -10.35
CA LYS A 564 20.24 0.48 -8.93
C LYS A 564 20.86 1.84 -8.55
N ARG A 565 21.65 2.43 -9.48
CA ARG A 565 22.31 3.72 -9.28
C ARG A 565 21.29 4.83 -9.12
N ILE A 566 20.19 4.83 -9.91
CA ILE A 566 19.09 5.81 -9.79
C ILE A 566 18.43 5.73 -8.43
N GLY A 567 18.14 4.52 -7.95
CA GLY A 567 17.56 4.33 -6.62
C GLY A 567 18.44 4.88 -5.50
N GLN A 568 19.73 4.57 -5.55
CA GLN A 568 20.71 5.06 -4.57
C GLN A 568 20.89 6.59 -4.69
N SER A 569 21.01 7.12 -5.90
CA SER A 569 21.09 8.55 -6.15
C SER A 569 19.92 9.31 -5.55
N THR A 570 18.70 8.82 -5.79
CA THR A 570 17.46 9.45 -5.28
C THR A 570 17.44 9.49 -3.77
N THR A 571 17.69 8.35 -3.12
CA THR A 571 17.59 8.23 -1.67
C THR A 571 18.66 9.03 -0.96
N LEU A 572 19.92 8.92 -1.40
CA LEU A 572 21.06 9.57 -0.74
C LEU A 572 21.06 11.09 -0.96
N THR A 573 20.71 11.55 -2.17
CA THR A 573 20.53 12.99 -2.42
C THR A 573 19.35 13.53 -1.59
N GLY A 574 18.25 12.78 -1.51
CA GLY A 574 17.12 13.15 -0.63
C GLY A 574 17.54 13.30 0.83
N ARG A 575 18.39 12.39 1.35
CA ARG A 575 18.95 12.52 2.71
C ARG A 575 19.77 13.79 2.91
N ALA A 576 20.61 14.13 1.95
CA ALA A 576 21.42 15.35 2.01
C ALA A 576 20.53 16.59 2.06
N ILE A 577 19.47 16.64 1.25
CA ILE A 577 18.49 17.74 1.24
C ILE A 577 17.76 17.85 2.58
N VAL A 578 17.31 16.75 3.16
CA VAL A 578 16.61 16.75 4.48
C VAL A 578 17.56 17.20 5.60
N LYS A 579 18.82 16.78 5.58
CA LYS A 579 19.83 17.24 6.55
C LYS A 579 20.08 18.76 6.40
N HIS A 580 20.22 19.23 5.16
CA HIS A 580 20.36 20.67 4.90
C HIS A 580 19.16 21.45 5.41
N MET A 581 17.92 21.01 5.09
CA MET A 581 16.70 21.64 5.62
C MET A 581 16.71 21.69 7.14
N SER A 582 17.06 20.59 7.81
CA SER A 582 17.14 20.52 9.27
C SER A 582 18.19 21.48 9.84
N ALA A 583 19.35 21.58 9.19
CA ALA A 583 20.44 22.48 9.59
C ALA A 583 20.06 23.96 9.40
N GLU A 584 19.38 24.31 8.33
CA GLU A 584 18.90 25.69 8.08
C GLU A 584 17.77 26.09 9.05
N VAL A 585 16.84 25.16 9.37
CA VAL A 585 15.84 25.38 10.43
C VAL A 585 16.54 25.67 11.77
N ASN A 586 17.52 24.85 12.15
CA ASN A 586 18.28 25.08 13.38
C ASN A 586 19.05 26.40 13.33
N LYS A 587 19.69 26.73 12.23
CA LYS A 587 20.42 27.99 12.04
C LYS A 587 19.50 29.21 12.15
N THR A 588 18.32 29.15 11.57
CA THR A 588 17.34 30.25 11.65
C THR A 588 16.89 30.50 13.09
N ILE A 589 16.75 29.45 13.89
CA ILE A 589 16.28 29.55 15.28
C ILE A 589 17.43 29.83 16.26
N THR A 590 18.57 29.16 16.11
CA THR A 590 19.67 29.19 17.09
C THR A 590 20.93 29.93 16.62
N GLY A 591 21.02 30.28 15.33
CA GLY A 591 22.22 30.83 14.69
C GLY A 591 23.27 29.80 14.28
N LYS A 592 23.08 28.49 14.51
CA LYS A 592 24.06 27.44 14.21
C LYS A 592 23.55 26.50 13.11
N TYR A 593 24.34 26.32 12.06
CA TYR A 593 24.07 25.33 11.03
C TYR A 593 24.42 23.93 11.51
N ASP A 594 23.40 23.20 11.99
CA ASP A 594 23.53 21.85 12.57
C ASP A 594 22.22 21.10 12.42
N HIS A 595 22.21 20.02 11.64
CA HIS A 595 21.00 19.22 11.39
C HIS A 595 20.52 18.42 12.60
N THR A 596 21.31 18.33 13.67
CA THR A 596 20.98 17.70 14.96
C THR A 596 20.91 18.72 16.11
N GLY A 597 20.96 20.03 15.77
CA GLY A 597 21.05 21.13 16.72
C GLY A 597 19.85 21.25 17.66
N ASP A 598 19.93 22.16 18.62
CA ASP A 598 19.01 22.25 19.77
C ASP A 598 17.54 22.46 19.38
N ALA A 599 17.27 23.19 18.31
CA ALA A 599 15.92 23.42 17.83
C ALA A 599 15.30 22.21 17.13
N VAL A 600 16.11 21.27 16.57
CA VAL A 600 15.63 20.09 15.87
C VAL A 600 15.26 18.98 16.86
N ILE A 601 14.02 18.50 16.80
CA ILE A 601 13.51 17.42 17.64
C ILE A 601 13.65 16.07 16.95
N TYR A 602 13.25 16.00 15.66
CA TYR A 602 13.18 14.75 14.90
C TYR A 602 13.20 15.01 13.39
N GLY A 603 13.74 14.07 12.62
CA GLY A 603 13.67 14.08 11.15
C GLY A 603 13.25 12.72 10.63
N ASP A 604 12.34 12.67 9.66
CA ASP A 604 11.85 11.44 9.07
C ASP A 604 11.62 11.59 7.56
N THR A 605 12.42 10.89 6.79
CA THR A 605 12.31 10.76 5.32
C THR A 605 12.37 12.07 4.54
N ASP A 606 11.36 12.92 4.66
CA ASP A 606 11.14 14.17 3.94
C ASP A 606 10.74 15.32 4.88
N SER A 607 10.65 15.06 6.17
CA SER A 607 10.20 16.04 7.16
C SER A 607 11.19 16.28 8.29
N VAL A 608 11.12 17.47 8.88
CA VAL A 608 11.82 17.85 10.09
C VAL A 608 10.81 18.42 11.11
N TYR A 609 10.93 17.97 12.36
CA TYR A 609 10.18 18.47 13.52
C TYR A 609 11.10 19.30 14.40
N PHE A 610 10.66 20.47 14.80
CA PHE A 610 11.48 21.44 15.52
C PHE A 610 10.65 22.24 16.52
N SER A 611 11.34 22.96 17.43
CA SER A 611 10.72 23.91 18.35
C SER A 611 11.65 25.08 18.61
N ALA A 612 11.13 26.29 18.53
CA ALA A 612 11.83 27.51 18.91
C ALA A 612 11.65 27.85 20.41
N TYR A 613 10.70 27.20 21.09
CA TYR A 613 10.31 27.56 22.45
C TYR A 613 11.47 27.56 23.46
N ASN A 614 12.28 26.48 23.46
CA ASN A 614 13.39 26.37 24.40
C ASN A 614 14.47 27.41 24.16
N THR A 615 14.73 27.80 22.93
CA THR A 615 15.70 28.81 22.53
C THR A 615 15.21 30.22 22.94
N LEU A 616 13.92 30.49 22.81
CA LEU A 616 13.32 31.80 23.06
C LEU A 616 12.72 31.95 24.48
N LYS A 617 12.86 30.92 25.32
CA LYS A 617 12.17 30.79 26.60
C LYS A 617 12.38 31.98 27.54
N ASP A 618 13.59 32.54 27.61
CA ASP A 618 13.91 33.66 28.46
C ASP A 618 13.29 34.97 27.93
N ASP A 619 13.34 35.18 26.61
CA ASP A 619 12.75 36.39 26.00
C ASP A 619 11.20 36.33 26.04
N ILE A 620 10.63 35.14 26.01
CA ILE A 620 9.18 34.92 26.20
C ILE A 620 8.79 35.27 27.65
N LYS A 621 9.55 34.78 28.64
CA LYS A 621 9.31 35.08 30.06
C LYS A 621 9.46 36.55 30.38
N ASP A 622 10.43 37.22 29.77
CA ASP A 622 10.69 38.65 29.94
C ASP A 622 9.66 39.53 29.21
N GLY A 623 8.70 38.91 28.48
CA GLY A 623 7.67 39.61 27.71
C GLY A 623 8.20 40.34 26.47
N LYS A 624 9.44 40.07 26.03
CA LYS A 624 10.03 40.64 24.82
C LYS A 624 9.42 40.10 23.53
N ILE A 625 8.95 38.85 23.58
CA ILE A 625 8.31 38.17 22.47
C ILE A 625 6.91 37.73 22.89
N PRO A 626 5.84 38.18 22.22
CA PRO A 626 4.51 37.64 22.45
C PRO A 626 4.48 36.16 22.06
N TRP A 627 3.85 35.33 22.87
CA TRP A 627 3.81 33.89 22.61
C TRP A 627 2.39 33.35 22.72
N ASP A 628 1.73 33.28 21.59
CA ASP A 628 0.42 32.71 21.40
C ASP A 628 0.40 31.86 20.13
N LYS A 629 -0.72 31.15 19.89
CA LYS A 629 -0.84 30.23 18.76
C LYS A 629 -0.62 30.90 17.40
N ASP A 630 -1.11 32.10 17.19
CA ASP A 630 -1.02 32.79 15.90
C ASP A 630 0.40 33.35 15.67
N THR A 631 1.05 33.85 16.72
CA THR A 631 2.45 34.24 16.67
C THR A 631 3.37 33.08 16.33
N VAL A 632 3.14 31.90 16.91
CA VAL A 632 3.94 30.69 16.64
C VAL A 632 3.73 30.20 15.21
N ILE A 633 2.50 30.24 14.68
CA ILE A 633 2.22 29.94 13.28
C ILE A 633 3.06 30.86 12.37
N THR A 634 2.97 32.17 12.61
CA THR A 634 3.68 33.18 11.81
C THR A 634 5.19 32.97 11.86
N LEU A 635 5.74 32.72 13.06
CA LEU A 635 7.17 32.43 13.23
C LEU A 635 7.62 31.21 12.46
N TYR A 636 6.85 30.13 12.52
CA TYR A 636 7.22 28.87 11.84
C TYR A 636 7.02 28.93 10.32
N ASP A 637 6.09 29.76 9.83
CA ASP A 637 6.00 30.07 8.41
C ASP A 637 7.24 30.85 7.94
N GLN A 638 7.75 31.81 8.73
CA GLN A 638 8.99 32.52 8.42
C GLN A 638 10.22 31.60 8.44
N VAL A 639 10.30 30.64 9.37
CA VAL A 639 11.36 29.61 9.38
C VAL A 639 11.33 28.78 8.12
N ALA A 640 10.13 28.37 7.66
CA ALA A 640 9.96 27.61 6.44
C ALA A 640 10.36 28.40 5.20
N GLU A 641 9.98 29.67 5.13
CA GLU A 641 10.36 30.56 4.03
C GLU A 641 11.89 30.77 4.00
N ALA A 642 12.52 31.02 5.12
CA ALA A 642 13.97 31.17 5.21
C ALA A 642 14.71 29.93 4.72
N ALA A 643 14.28 28.73 5.12
CA ALA A 643 14.88 27.49 4.64
C ALA A 643 14.70 27.29 3.12
N ASN A 644 13.54 27.65 2.56
CA ASN A 644 13.28 27.54 1.13
C ASN A 644 14.23 28.38 0.26
N THR A 645 14.65 29.55 0.74
CA THR A 645 15.58 30.41 -0.01
C THR A 645 16.97 29.79 -0.20
N THR A 646 17.32 28.76 0.55
CA THR A 646 18.66 28.15 0.55
C THR A 646 18.80 26.95 -0.36
N PHE A 647 17.69 26.31 -0.77
CA PHE A 647 17.75 25.05 -1.53
C PHE A 647 18.45 25.19 -2.88
N THR A 648 18.23 26.26 -3.61
CA THR A 648 18.85 26.48 -4.93
C THR A 648 20.37 26.55 -4.83
N ASP A 649 20.89 27.28 -3.86
CA ASP A 649 22.33 27.41 -3.63
C ASP A 649 22.92 26.09 -3.13
N PHE A 650 22.24 25.40 -2.22
CA PHE A 650 22.67 24.09 -1.75
C PHE A 650 22.76 23.07 -2.88
N MET A 651 21.73 23.00 -3.73
CA MET A 651 21.71 22.07 -4.87
C MET A 651 22.80 22.37 -5.89
N ARG A 652 23.11 23.66 -6.10
CA ARG A 652 24.23 24.09 -6.97
C ARG A 652 25.57 23.65 -6.37
N ASP A 653 25.78 23.96 -5.09
CA ASP A 653 27.10 23.80 -4.44
C ASP A 653 27.41 22.33 -4.13
N ALA A 654 26.41 21.53 -3.73
CA ALA A 654 26.57 20.13 -3.39
C ALA A 654 26.51 19.17 -4.60
N PHE A 655 25.73 19.51 -5.65
CA PHE A 655 25.43 18.60 -6.74
C PHE A 655 25.65 19.19 -8.14
N HIS A 656 26.14 20.41 -8.25
CA HIS A 656 26.29 21.15 -9.51
C HIS A 656 24.97 21.23 -10.30
N CYS A 657 23.83 21.32 -9.57
CA CYS A 657 22.51 21.39 -10.14
C CYS A 657 22.16 22.82 -10.54
N PRO A 658 21.81 23.10 -11.82
CA PRO A 658 21.44 24.43 -12.26
C PRO A 658 20.16 24.94 -11.57
N ALA A 659 20.08 26.25 -11.32
CA ALA A 659 18.93 26.89 -10.68
C ALA A 659 17.60 26.58 -11.41
N SER A 660 17.61 26.47 -12.74
CA SER A 660 16.45 26.12 -13.56
C SER A 660 15.92 24.70 -13.33
N ARG A 661 16.65 23.86 -12.61
CA ARG A 661 16.25 22.48 -12.26
C ARG A 661 16.01 22.31 -10.77
N SER A 662 16.67 23.09 -9.93
CA SER A 662 16.55 22.99 -8.46
C SER A 662 15.34 23.72 -7.87
N ASP A 663 14.65 24.55 -8.65
CA ASP A 663 13.44 25.28 -8.27
C ASP A 663 12.27 24.37 -7.83
N VAL A 664 12.35 23.08 -8.15
CA VAL A 664 11.35 22.07 -7.75
C VAL A 664 11.55 21.60 -6.30
N ILE A 665 12.71 21.83 -5.70
CA ILE A 665 12.97 21.48 -4.29
C ILE A 665 12.38 22.58 -3.41
N ALA A 666 11.27 22.25 -2.77
CA ALA A 666 10.56 23.17 -1.90
C ALA A 666 9.95 22.42 -0.71
N ALA A 667 9.90 23.06 0.41
CA ALA A 667 9.28 22.55 1.63
C ALA A 667 8.19 23.50 2.13
N GLY A 668 7.13 22.93 2.70
CA GLY A 668 6.06 23.66 3.36
C GLY A 668 6.05 23.45 4.86
N ARG A 669 5.57 24.43 5.63
CA ARG A 669 5.19 24.16 7.00
C ARG A 669 3.95 23.26 7.00
N GLU A 670 4.08 22.08 7.59
CA GLU A 670 2.99 21.10 7.64
C GLU A 670 2.12 21.29 8.88
N ILE A 671 2.72 21.13 10.09
CA ILE A 671 1.96 21.26 11.34
C ILE A 671 2.53 22.33 12.26
N VAL A 672 1.63 22.87 13.09
CA VAL A 672 1.99 23.51 14.37
C VAL A 672 1.20 22.82 15.48
N ALA A 673 1.90 22.36 16.51
CA ALA A 673 1.33 21.63 17.62
C ALA A 673 1.70 22.28 18.96
N GLU A 674 0.77 22.25 19.90
CA GLU A 674 1.00 22.78 21.26
C GLU A 674 1.97 21.92 22.03
N SER A 675 1.87 20.61 21.87
CA SER A 675 2.73 19.61 22.49
C SER A 675 2.95 18.39 21.60
N GLY A 676 4.01 17.63 21.86
CA GLY A 676 4.28 16.38 21.18
C GLY A 676 5.18 15.45 21.98
N LEU A 677 4.84 14.17 21.94
CA LEU A 677 5.55 13.10 22.61
C LEU A 677 6.37 12.31 21.58
N TYR A 678 7.70 12.30 21.77
CA TYR A 678 8.65 11.59 20.88
C TYR A 678 9.31 10.44 21.62
N ILE A 679 9.14 9.21 21.13
CA ILE A 679 9.56 8.00 21.84
C ILE A 679 10.80 7.38 21.18
N THR A 680 10.71 7.09 19.88
CA THR A 680 11.81 6.55 19.09
C THR A 680 11.54 6.77 17.59
N LYS A 681 12.44 6.35 16.71
CA LYS A 681 12.27 6.44 15.25
C LYS A 681 10.88 5.95 14.83
N LYS A 682 10.15 6.76 14.07
CA LYS A 682 8.80 6.48 13.56
C LYS A 682 7.72 6.22 14.63
N ARG A 683 7.97 6.65 15.89
CA ARG A 683 7.01 6.51 16.99
C ARG A 683 6.90 7.81 17.77
N TYR A 684 5.90 8.61 17.44
CA TYR A 684 5.64 9.92 18.04
C TYR A 684 4.18 10.31 17.89
N ALA A 685 3.75 11.30 18.67
CA ALA A 685 2.46 11.96 18.52
C ALA A 685 2.55 13.45 18.84
N ALA A 686 1.66 14.25 18.26
CA ALA A 686 1.54 15.67 18.50
C ALA A 686 0.07 16.11 18.55
N LEU A 687 -0.24 17.09 19.40
CA LEU A 687 -1.54 17.76 19.48
C LEU A 687 -1.52 18.97 18.55
N VAL A 688 -1.96 18.75 17.31
CA VAL A 688 -1.88 19.72 16.22
C VAL A 688 -3.05 20.69 16.28
N TYR A 689 -2.77 21.99 16.34
CA TYR A 689 -3.79 23.03 16.26
C TYR A 689 -3.83 23.78 14.93
N ASP A 690 -2.77 23.67 14.11
CA ASP A 690 -2.76 24.13 12.72
C ASP A 690 -2.14 23.08 11.80
N LEU A 691 -2.80 22.78 10.69
CA LEU A 691 -2.34 21.85 9.66
C LEU A 691 -2.41 22.54 8.31
N GLU A 692 -1.25 22.86 7.72
CA GLU A 692 -1.12 23.51 6.41
C GLU A 692 -1.95 24.82 6.30
N GLY A 693 -2.11 25.58 7.38
CA GLY A 693 -2.90 26.80 7.44
C GLY A 693 -4.36 26.60 7.86
N ASP A 694 -4.79 25.36 8.07
CA ASP A 694 -6.14 25.03 8.56
C ASP A 694 -6.13 24.85 10.08
N ARG A 695 -6.85 25.71 10.81
CA ARG A 695 -7.01 25.61 12.27
C ARG A 695 -7.83 24.36 12.63
N LYS A 696 -7.30 23.57 13.58
CA LYS A 696 -7.91 22.32 14.09
C LYS A 696 -8.45 22.43 15.51
N ASP A 697 -8.20 23.57 16.16
CA ASP A 697 -8.65 23.91 17.53
C ASP A 697 -9.87 24.86 17.52
N VAL A 698 -10.76 24.66 16.55
CA VAL A 698 -12.03 25.39 16.40
C VAL A 698 -13.19 24.56 16.95
N ASP A 699 -14.35 25.20 17.15
CA ASP A 699 -15.60 24.56 17.62
C ASP A 699 -15.46 23.84 18.98
N GLY A 700 -14.64 24.39 19.90
CA GLY A 700 -14.43 23.81 21.23
C GLY A 700 -13.52 22.59 21.27
N LYS A 701 -12.79 22.30 20.20
CA LYS A 701 -11.77 21.23 20.15
C LYS A 701 -10.41 21.77 20.56
N ASP A 702 -9.62 20.93 21.24
CA ASP A 702 -8.24 21.27 21.64
C ASP A 702 -7.23 21.13 20.48
N GLY A 703 -7.65 20.59 19.34
CA GLY A 703 -6.82 20.28 18.20
C GLY A 703 -7.05 18.86 17.71
N LYS A 704 -6.16 18.39 16.83
CA LYS A 704 -6.18 17.05 16.26
C LYS A 704 -4.91 16.28 16.63
N ILE A 705 -5.05 15.05 17.13
CA ILE A 705 -3.88 14.18 17.35
C ILE A 705 -3.33 13.68 16.01
N LYS A 706 -2.05 13.96 15.74
CA LYS A 706 -1.23 13.29 14.72
C LYS A 706 -0.36 12.27 15.45
N ALA A 707 -0.60 10.97 15.24
CA ALA A 707 0.13 9.87 15.85
C ALA A 707 0.70 8.93 14.81
N MET A 708 1.99 8.61 14.91
CA MET A 708 2.72 7.74 13.98
C MET A 708 3.35 6.56 14.73
N GLY A 709 3.15 5.34 14.19
CA GLY A 709 3.80 4.12 14.66
C GLY A 709 3.49 3.70 16.11
N LEU A 710 2.58 4.39 16.79
CA LEU A 710 2.18 4.09 18.15
C LEU A 710 1.17 2.94 18.20
N ASP A 711 1.16 2.21 19.32
CA ASP A 711 0.30 1.04 19.50
C ASP A 711 -1.19 1.36 19.37
N LEU A 712 -1.61 2.58 19.66
CA LEU A 712 -2.98 3.07 19.48
C LEU A 712 -3.45 3.14 18.00
N ARG A 713 -2.54 2.99 17.04
CA ARG A 713 -2.82 2.95 15.59
C ARG A 713 -2.45 1.63 14.95
N ARG A 714 -1.96 0.67 15.73
CA ARG A 714 -1.48 -0.62 15.21
C ARG A 714 -2.56 -1.68 15.27
N SER A 715 -2.66 -2.46 14.20
CA SER A 715 -3.61 -3.57 14.09
C SER A 715 -3.30 -4.76 15.03
N ASP A 716 -2.12 -4.77 15.69
CA ASP A 716 -1.74 -5.77 16.70
C ASP A 716 -2.09 -5.34 18.16
N THR A 717 -2.90 -4.30 18.31
CA THR A 717 -3.44 -3.83 19.58
C THR A 717 -4.97 -3.96 19.57
N PRO A 718 -5.62 -4.54 20.58
CA PRO A 718 -7.08 -4.61 20.66
C PRO A 718 -7.74 -3.23 20.63
N VAL A 719 -8.93 -3.11 20.04
CA VAL A 719 -9.64 -1.83 19.87
C VAL A 719 -9.85 -1.11 21.19
N PHE A 720 -10.36 -1.80 22.21
CA PHE A 720 -10.55 -1.21 23.54
C PHE A 720 -9.25 -0.66 24.15
N MET A 721 -8.12 -1.31 23.84
CA MET A 721 -6.81 -0.85 24.30
C MET A 721 -6.32 0.35 23.49
N GLN A 722 -6.65 0.42 22.20
CA GLN A 722 -6.34 1.60 21.38
C GLN A 722 -7.08 2.85 21.86
N GLU A 723 -8.37 2.70 22.21
CA GLU A 723 -9.20 3.78 22.77
C GLU A 723 -8.60 4.29 24.10
N PHE A 724 -8.27 3.37 24.98
CA PHE A 724 -7.62 3.71 26.26
C PHE A 724 -6.26 4.38 26.05
N LEU A 725 -5.40 3.86 25.17
CA LEU A 725 -4.10 4.49 24.87
C LEU A 725 -4.26 5.88 24.24
N MET A 726 -5.31 6.10 23.45
CA MET A 726 -5.62 7.41 22.89
C MET A 726 -6.01 8.39 23.98
N GLU A 727 -6.80 7.96 24.96
CA GLU A 727 -7.18 8.75 26.13
C GLU A 727 -5.95 9.13 26.97
N ILE A 728 -5.10 8.17 27.32
CA ILE A 728 -3.85 8.42 28.04
C ILE A 728 -2.93 9.36 27.25
N LEU A 729 -2.79 9.16 25.94
CA LEU A 729 -2.00 10.06 25.10
C LEU A 729 -2.54 11.49 25.12
N MET A 730 -3.87 11.67 25.07
CA MET A 730 -4.48 13.00 25.14
C MET A 730 -4.20 13.67 26.49
N MET A 731 -4.32 12.93 27.59
CA MET A 731 -3.99 13.44 28.93
C MET A 731 -2.52 13.89 29.02
N VAL A 732 -1.59 13.09 28.45
CA VAL A 732 -0.16 13.43 28.39
C VAL A 732 0.08 14.70 27.56
N LEU A 733 -0.53 14.77 26.36
CA LEU A 733 -0.35 15.93 25.46
C LEU A 733 -0.99 17.22 26.00
N LYS A 734 -2.01 17.10 26.86
CA LYS A 734 -2.59 18.22 27.60
C LYS A 734 -1.85 18.55 28.90
N GLU A 735 -0.78 17.83 29.18
CA GLU A 735 0.04 18.02 30.40
C GLU A 735 -0.76 17.84 31.70
N GLU A 736 -1.71 16.93 31.74
CA GLU A 736 -2.39 16.55 32.95
C GLU A 736 -1.42 15.99 34.00
N SER A 737 -1.77 16.08 35.28
CA SER A 737 -0.90 15.59 36.36
C SER A 737 -0.63 14.09 36.25
N GLU A 738 0.56 13.64 36.64
CA GLU A 738 0.91 12.23 36.75
C GLU A 738 -0.13 11.47 37.58
N GLU A 739 -0.59 12.03 38.70
CA GLU A 739 -1.60 11.44 39.56
C GLU A 739 -2.92 11.16 38.82
N SER A 740 -3.41 12.13 38.02
CA SER A 740 -4.61 11.98 37.20
C SER A 740 -4.47 10.82 36.20
N ILE A 741 -3.31 10.74 35.51
CA ILE A 741 -2.99 9.70 34.54
C ILE A 741 -2.93 8.32 35.23
N LEU A 742 -2.25 8.21 36.37
CA LEU A 742 -2.14 6.95 37.12
C LEU A 742 -3.50 6.48 37.65
N GLN A 743 -4.34 7.41 38.12
CA GLN A 743 -5.70 7.10 38.55
C GLN A 743 -6.55 6.53 37.40
N ARG A 744 -6.45 7.12 36.21
CA ARG A 744 -7.15 6.61 35.03
C ARG A 744 -6.67 5.22 34.60
N ILE A 745 -5.36 4.97 34.68
CA ILE A 745 -4.77 3.64 34.43
C ILE A 745 -5.33 2.60 35.42
N THR A 746 -5.41 2.95 36.69
CA THR A 746 -5.97 2.07 37.73
C THR A 746 -7.43 1.69 37.43
N GLN A 747 -8.26 2.67 37.08
CA GLN A 747 -9.65 2.43 36.67
C GLN A 747 -9.75 1.48 35.46
N PHE A 748 -8.90 1.66 34.48
CA PHE A 748 -8.89 0.79 33.31
C PHE A 748 -8.49 -0.65 33.65
N ARG A 749 -7.55 -0.87 34.55
CA ARG A 749 -7.16 -2.21 35.01
C ARG A 749 -8.34 -2.94 35.69
N ILE A 750 -9.17 -2.24 36.44
CA ILE A 750 -10.38 -2.80 37.04
C ILE A 750 -11.34 -3.26 35.94
N GLN A 751 -11.63 -2.39 34.97
CA GLN A 751 -12.49 -2.73 33.83
C GLN A 751 -11.95 -3.90 33.02
N PHE A 752 -10.64 -3.99 32.84
CA PHE A 752 -9.99 -5.09 32.12
C PHE A 752 -10.17 -6.43 32.87
N LYS A 753 -10.12 -6.46 34.19
CA LYS A 753 -10.32 -7.67 34.98
C LYS A 753 -11.70 -8.30 34.76
N GLU A 754 -12.73 -7.49 34.55
CA GLU A 754 -14.12 -7.94 34.33
C GLU A 754 -14.37 -8.58 32.95
N ARG A 755 -13.49 -8.34 31.96
CA ARG A 755 -13.65 -8.91 30.61
C ARG A 755 -13.45 -10.44 30.60
N PRO A 756 -14.16 -11.17 29.70
CA PRO A 756 -13.87 -12.57 29.45
C PRO A 756 -12.43 -12.83 29.02
N GLY A 757 -11.89 -13.99 29.34
CA GLY A 757 -10.47 -14.30 29.01
C GLY A 757 -10.13 -14.26 27.54
N TRP A 758 -11.04 -14.69 26.66
CA TRP A 758 -10.83 -14.66 25.20
C TRP A 758 -10.82 -13.25 24.60
N GLU A 759 -11.44 -12.26 25.23
CA GLU A 759 -11.40 -10.86 24.81
C GLU A 759 -10.10 -10.15 25.19
N LYS A 760 -9.31 -10.74 26.11
CA LYS A 760 -8.05 -10.19 26.62
C LYS A 760 -6.84 -10.58 25.78
N GLY A 761 -7.02 -11.24 24.64
CA GLY A 761 -5.94 -11.68 23.77
C GLY A 761 -5.31 -10.57 22.95
N SER A 762 -4.09 -10.80 22.47
CA SER A 762 -3.36 -9.87 21.60
C SER A 762 -3.55 -10.24 20.13
N PRO A 763 -3.97 -9.30 19.26
CA PRO A 763 -3.99 -9.53 17.82
C PRO A 763 -2.58 -9.79 17.30
N LYS A 764 -2.42 -10.79 16.45
CA LYS A 764 -1.16 -11.14 15.76
C LYS A 764 -1.47 -11.63 14.35
N ARG A 765 -0.44 -11.71 13.51
CA ARG A 765 -0.54 -12.36 12.22
C ARG A 765 0.14 -13.72 12.27
N ALA A 766 -0.58 -14.75 11.90
CA ALA A 766 -0.10 -16.13 11.88
C ALA A 766 0.79 -16.36 10.64
N ASN A 767 2.06 -16.02 10.70
CA ASN A 767 3.00 -16.14 9.58
C ASN A 767 3.84 -17.42 9.66
N LYS A 768 4.11 -18.03 8.49
CA LYS A 768 4.98 -19.19 8.32
C LYS A 768 4.54 -20.46 9.09
N ILE A 769 3.24 -20.63 9.29
CA ILE A 769 2.70 -21.81 10.00
C ILE A 769 3.13 -23.10 9.32
N GLY A 770 3.00 -23.21 7.99
CA GLY A 770 3.39 -24.39 7.23
C GLY A 770 4.90 -24.69 7.33
N HIS A 771 5.72 -23.66 7.27
CA HIS A 771 7.18 -23.79 7.44
C HIS A 771 7.53 -24.34 8.83
N PHE A 772 6.96 -23.77 9.87
CA PHE A 772 7.24 -24.21 11.25
C PHE A 772 6.64 -25.58 11.56
N ARG A 773 5.48 -25.94 11.00
CA ARG A 773 4.92 -27.29 11.09
C ARG A 773 5.87 -28.33 10.48
N ALA A 774 6.40 -28.07 9.29
CA ALA A 774 7.38 -28.96 8.65
C ALA A 774 8.71 -29.07 9.41
N LEU A 775 9.15 -27.99 10.09
CA LEU A 775 10.31 -28.02 10.97
C LEU A 775 10.06 -28.89 12.22
N GLU A 776 8.88 -28.77 12.82
CA GLU A 776 8.50 -29.58 14.00
C GLU A 776 8.43 -31.07 13.66
N GLU A 777 7.89 -31.43 12.51
CA GLU A 777 7.84 -32.80 11.99
C GLU A 777 9.25 -33.39 11.74
N LYS A 778 10.22 -32.57 11.29
CA LYS A 778 11.58 -33.01 10.97
C LYS A 778 12.52 -33.03 12.16
N GLN A 779 12.37 -32.10 13.10
CA GLN A 779 13.37 -31.82 14.16
C GLN A 779 12.82 -32.03 15.58
N GLY A 780 11.56 -32.46 15.75
CA GLY A 780 10.87 -32.51 17.02
C GLY A 780 10.48 -31.14 17.54
N LYS A 781 10.19 -30.98 18.85
CA LYS A 781 9.72 -29.69 19.42
C LYS A 781 10.70 -28.57 19.14
N ALA A 782 10.48 -27.85 18.02
CA ALA A 782 11.25 -26.68 17.66
C ALA A 782 10.87 -25.49 18.56
N ASN A 783 11.77 -24.50 18.64
CA ASN A 783 11.50 -23.25 19.34
C ASN A 783 10.57 -22.36 18.49
N LEU A 784 9.27 -22.66 18.53
CA LEU A 784 8.26 -21.98 17.73
C LEU A 784 7.99 -20.57 18.26
N PRO A 785 7.82 -19.56 17.39
CA PRO A 785 7.29 -18.27 17.79
C PRO A 785 5.92 -18.42 18.52
N GLY A 786 5.68 -17.63 19.57
CA GLY A 786 4.53 -17.80 20.43
C GLY A 786 3.17 -17.78 19.71
N HIS A 787 3.03 -16.91 18.70
CA HIS A 787 1.81 -16.81 17.88
C HIS A 787 1.61 -18.02 16.95
N VAL A 788 2.68 -18.61 16.45
CA VAL A 788 2.62 -19.84 15.64
C VAL A 788 2.20 -21.01 16.51
N ARG A 789 2.82 -21.16 17.68
CA ARG A 789 2.43 -22.20 18.66
C ARG A 789 0.95 -22.08 19.06
N ALA A 790 0.50 -20.87 19.38
CA ALA A 790 -0.89 -20.63 19.75
C ALA A 790 -1.87 -20.99 18.62
N SER A 791 -1.49 -20.69 17.36
CA SER A 791 -2.28 -21.04 16.17
C SER A 791 -2.35 -22.54 15.91
N LEU A 792 -1.24 -23.23 16.07
CA LEU A 792 -1.20 -24.72 15.95
C LEU A 792 -2.02 -25.38 17.06
N ASN A 793 -1.99 -24.85 18.30
CA ASN A 793 -2.81 -25.36 19.41
C ASN A 793 -4.30 -25.23 19.10
N TRP A 794 -4.77 -24.11 18.52
CA TRP A 794 -6.14 -23.97 18.05
C TRP A 794 -6.52 -25.06 17.03
N ASN A 795 -5.70 -25.21 16.00
CA ASN A 795 -5.95 -26.21 14.94
C ASN A 795 -6.01 -27.64 15.52
N THR A 796 -5.15 -27.95 16.49
CA THR A 796 -5.16 -29.25 17.17
C THR A 796 -6.42 -29.43 18.04
N LEU A 797 -6.77 -28.40 18.84
CA LEU A 797 -7.96 -28.45 19.69
C LEU A 797 -9.26 -28.58 18.89
N ARG A 798 -9.33 -27.87 17.74
CA ARG A 798 -10.44 -27.95 16.78
C ARG A 798 -10.64 -29.40 16.33
N VAL A 799 -9.58 -30.10 15.96
CA VAL A 799 -9.62 -31.50 15.54
C VAL A 799 -10.00 -32.41 16.72
N MET A 800 -9.41 -32.20 17.89
CA MET A 800 -9.72 -33.01 19.11
C MET A 800 -11.18 -32.89 19.55
N ASN A 801 -11.81 -31.73 19.35
CA ASN A 801 -13.22 -31.51 19.68
C ASN A 801 -14.16 -31.78 18.50
N HIS A 802 -13.70 -32.41 17.42
CA HIS A 802 -14.47 -32.69 16.20
C HIS A 802 -15.20 -31.48 15.63
N ASP A 803 -14.62 -30.27 15.83
CA ASP A 803 -15.19 -29.02 15.38
C ASP A 803 -14.83 -28.77 13.90
N LYS A 804 -15.83 -28.92 13.05
CA LYS A 804 -15.71 -28.70 11.60
C LYS A 804 -16.23 -27.35 11.14
N TYR A 805 -16.88 -26.61 12.01
CA TYR A 805 -17.46 -25.30 11.74
C TYR A 805 -16.44 -24.17 11.90
N SER A 806 -15.60 -24.25 12.93
CA SER A 806 -14.59 -23.23 13.19
C SER A 806 -13.49 -23.22 12.14
N MET A 807 -12.99 -22.04 11.80
CA MET A 807 -11.96 -21.85 10.79
C MET A 807 -10.63 -22.47 11.20
N GLU A 808 -9.95 -23.16 10.28
CA GLU A 808 -8.53 -23.53 10.44
C GLU A 808 -7.65 -22.27 10.32
N ILE A 809 -6.74 -22.05 11.25
CA ILE A 809 -5.74 -21.00 11.14
C ILE A 809 -4.68 -21.41 10.11
N VAL A 810 -4.53 -20.60 9.06
CA VAL A 810 -3.53 -20.75 8.00
C VAL A 810 -2.60 -19.55 7.93
N ASP A 811 -1.52 -19.67 7.14
CA ASP A 811 -0.52 -18.63 7.00
C ASP A 811 -1.14 -17.28 6.60
N GLY A 812 -0.67 -16.20 7.24
CA GLY A 812 -1.07 -14.82 6.97
C GLY A 812 -2.40 -14.39 7.60
N MET A 813 -3.16 -15.29 8.22
CA MET A 813 -4.41 -14.93 8.93
C MET A 813 -4.13 -14.06 10.15
N LYS A 814 -5.04 -13.13 10.43
CA LYS A 814 -5.06 -12.41 11.70
C LYS A 814 -5.69 -13.30 12.77
N VAL A 815 -5.06 -13.34 13.93
CA VAL A 815 -5.48 -14.17 15.06
C VAL A 815 -5.38 -13.39 16.35
N ILE A 816 -6.22 -13.74 17.32
CA ILE A 816 -6.14 -13.25 18.70
C ILE A 816 -5.44 -14.31 19.54
N VAL A 817 -4.30 -13.98 20.11
CA VAL A 817 -3.49 -14.88 20.94
C VAL A 817 -3.80 -14.66 22.41
N CYS A 818 -4.34 -15.69 23.08
CA CYS A 818 -4.62 -15.72 24.51
C CYS A 818 -3.58 -16.56 25.27
N LYS A 819 -3.24 -16.16 26.48
CA LYS A 819 -2.40 -16.95 27.38
C LYS A 819 -3.25 -17.89 28.20
N LEU A 820 -2.69 -19.06 28.51
CA LEU A 820 -3.33 -20.08 29.32
C LEU A 820 -2.51 -20.34 30.58
N LYS A 821 -3.24 -20.58 31.71
CA LYS A 821 -2.66 -21.14 32.92
C LYS A 821 -2.16 -22.55 32.67
N GLN A 822 -1.38 -23.09 33.59
CA GLN A 822 -0.98 -24.49 33.56
C GLN A 822 -2.21 -25.40 33.42
N ASN A 823 -2.20 -26.29 32.46
CA ASN A 823 -3.34 -27.18 32.14
C ASN A 823 -2.83 -28.55 31.70
N PRO A 824 -3.73 -29.58 31.74
CA PRO A 824 -3.34 -30.96 31.38
C PRO A 824 -2.80 -31.16 29.97
N LEU A 825 -3.15 -30.25 29.04
CA LEU A 825 -2.68 -30.29 27.65
C LEU A 825 -1.23 -29.76 27.49
N GLY A 826 -0.69 -29.11 28.53
CA GLY A 826 0.63 -28.48 28.49
C GLY A 826 0.73 -27.24 27.57
N TYR A 827 -0.42 -26.68 27.19
CA TYR A 827 -0.45 -25.48 26.33
C TYR A 827 -0.34 -24.21 27.18
N THR A 828 0.57 -23.30 26.79
CA THR A 828 0.77 -22.01 27.45
C THR A 828 0.03 -20.88 26.76
N SER A 829 -0.47 -21.12 25.55
CA SER A 829 -1.22 -20.14 24.76
C SER A 829 -2.08 -20.85 23.72
N VAL A 830 -3.13 -20.16 23.30
CA VAL A 830 -4.01 -20.56 22.19
C VAL A 830 -4.37 -19.31 21.40
N ALA A 831 -4.60 -19.46 20.11
CA ALA A 831 -5.11 -18.37 19.29
C ALA A 831 -6.49 -18.74 18.71
N TYR A 832 -7.23 -17.75 18.24
CA TYR A 832 -8.40 -17.96 17.41
C TYR A 832 -8.37 -16.96 16.25
N PRO A 833 -8.96 -17.29 15.08
CA PRO A 833 -9.03 -16.36 13.94
C PRO A 833 -9.82 -15.11 14.31
N THR A 834 -9.31 -13.93 13.95
CA THR A 834 -10.06 -12.66 14.16
C THR A 834 -11.41 -12.69 13.42
N ASP A 835 -11.45 -13.42 12.32
CA ASP A 835 -12.63 -13.56 11.46
C ASP A 835 -13.58 -14.69 11.88
N GLU A 836 -13.29 -15.39 13.03
CA GLU A 836 -14.20 -16.39 13.58
C GLU A 836 -15.46 -15.72 14.14
N LEU A 837 -16.61 -16.06 13.54
CA LEU A 837 -17.90 -15.47 13.89
C LEU A 837 -18.37 -15.89 15.28
N ARG A 838 -18.07 -17.13 15.66
CA ARG A 838 -18.52 -17.73 16.92
C ARG A 838 -17.42 -18.56 17.53
N LEU A 839 -17.00 -18.12 18.68
CA LEU A 839 -16.08 -18.92 19.49
C LEU A 839 -16.82 -20.14 20.06
N PRO A 840 -16.33 -21.34 19.79
CA PRO A 840 -16.95 -22.56 20.29
C PRO A 840 -16.84 -22.66 21.80
N ASP A 841 -17.77 -23.39 22.41
CA ASP A 841 -17.85 -23.54 23.89
C ASP A 841 -16.60 -24.22 24.48
N TRP A 842 -16.02 -25.18 23.74
CA TRP A 842 -14.74 -25.80 24.16
C TRP A 842 -13.61 -24.80 24.29
N PHE A 843 -13.57 -23.76 23.43
CA PHE A 843 -12.58 -22.71 23.53
C PHE A 843 -12.84 -21.76 24.69
N LYS A 844 -14.12 -21.34 24.90
CA LYS A 844 -14.49 -20.45 25.99
C LYS A 844 -14.23 -21.08 27.37
N ALA A 845 -14.24 -22.41 27.46
CA ALA A 845 -13.98 -23.17 28.69
C ALA A 845 -12.49 -23.33 29.03
N LEU A 846 -11.57 -22.84 28.18
CA LEU A 846 -10.12 -22.95 28.44
C LEU A 846 -9.69 -22.10 29.66
N PRO A 847 -8.66 -22.52 30.39
CA PRO A 847 -8.17 -21.84 31.60
C PRO A 847 -7.30 -20.62 31.20
N PHE A 848 -7.91 -19.51 30.89
CA PHE A 848 -7.21 -18.30 30.51
C PHE A 848 -6.39 -17.71 31.68
N ASP A 849 -5.18 -17.24 31.36
CA ASP A 849 -4.28 -16.57 32.29
C ASP A 849 -4.46 -15.05 32.21
N HIS A 850 -5.35 -14.54 33.06
CA HIS A 850 -5.71 -13.12 33.07
C HIS A 850 -4.53 -12.21 33.43
N GLU A 851 -3.68 -12.64 34.39
CA GLU A 851 -2.51 -11.85 34.83
C GLU A 851 -1.45 -11.78 33.74
N ALA A 852 -1.12 -12.90 33.11
CA ALA A 852 -0.18 -12.91 32.00
C ALA A 852 -0.66 -12.08 30.80
N MET A 853 -1.98 -12.02 30.56
CA MET A 853 -2.55 -11.18 29.51
C MET A 853 -2.57 -9.70 29.91
N GLU A 854 -2.83 -9.37 31.16
CA GLU A 854 -2.75 -8.00 31.68
C GLU A 854 -1.33 -7.44 31.50
N ASN A 855 -0.30 -8.20 31.88
CA ASN A 855 1.11 -7.83 31.70
C ASN A 855 1.47 -7.64 30.21
N ALA A 856 1.02 -8.54 29.34
CA ALA A 856 1.33 -8.48 27.92
C ALA A 856 0.64 -7.33 27.18
N ILE A 857 -0.56 -6.94 27.59
CA ILE A 857 -1.37 -5.95 26.89
C ILE A 857 -1.27 -4.58 27.57
N ILE A 858 -1.54 -4.48 28.87
CA ILE A 858 -1.56 -3.17 29.53
C ILE A 858 -0.14 -2.69 29.79
N ASP A 859 0.66 -3.46 30.52
CA ASP A 859 1.99 -2.98 30.93
C ASP A 859 2.92 -2.74 29.74
N SER A 860 2.98 -3.71 28.82
CA SER A 860 3.83 -3.59 27.64
C SER A 860 3.41 -2.41 26.74
N LYS A 861 2.11 -2.15 26.59
CA LYS A 861 1.64 -1.06 25.72
C LYS A 861 1.74 0.30 26.39
N LEU A 862 1.55 0.37 27.71
CA LEU A 862 1.79 1.59 28.47
C LEU A 862 3.28 1.95 28.49
N ASP A 863 4.17 0.98 28.75
CA ASP A 863 5.61 1.20 28.68
C ASP A 863 6.05 1.71 27.29
N ASN A 864 5.50 1.12 26.23
CA ASN A 864 5.73 1.59 24.87
C ASN A 864 5.25 3.02 24.59
N LEU A 865 4.25 3.52 25.30
CA LEU A 865 3.66 4.85 25.08
C LEU A 865 4.25 5.89 26.02
N ILE A 866 4.22 5.62 27.31
CA ILE A 866 4.59 6.61 28.35
C ILE A 866 5.85 6.26 29.15
N GLY A 867 6.52 5.12 28.85
CA GLY A 867 7.76 4.73 29.53
C GLY A 867 8.89 5.78 29.41
N VAL A 868 8.89 6.59 28.35
CA VAL A 868 9.79 7.74 28.17
C VAL A 868 9.61 8.82 29.23
N LEU A 869 8.44 8.91 29.85
CA LEU A 869 8.09 9.87 30.93
C LEU A 869 8.55 9.38 32.31
N LYS A 870 8.90 8.08 32.42
CA LYS A 870 9.38 7.45 33.66
C LYS A 870 8.39 7.49 34.84
N TYR A 871 7.09 7.44 34.56
CA TYR A 871 6.06 7.32 35.62
C TYR A 871 6.15 5.97 36.32
N ASP A 872 5.91 5.95 37.62
CA ASP A 872 5.85 4.72 38.39
C ASP A 872 4.46 4.07 38.30
N LEU A 873 4.39 3.00 37.53
CA LEU A 873 3.13 2.25 37.31
C LEU A 873 2.85 1.20 38.40
N THR A 874 3.72 1.02 39.40
CA THR A 874 3.63 -0.05 40.38
C THR A 874 2.35 0.06 41.21
N ASP A 875 2.00 1.25 41.66
CA ASP A 875 0.81 1.50 42.47
C ASP A 875 -0.51 1.27 41.71
N THR A 876 -0.50 1.35 40.37
CA THR A 876 -1.71 1.12 39.57
C THR A 876 -2.17 -0.35 39.58
N ARG A 877 -1.33 -1.28 40.04
CA ARG A 877 -1.63 -2.72 40.14
C ARG A 877 -2.26 -3.13 41.47
N GLN A 878 -2.17 -2.28 42.48
CA GLN A 878 -2.70 -2.59 43.80
C GLN A 878 -4.22 -2.51 43.78
N ASP A 879 -4.91 -3.57 44.30
CA ASP A 879 -6.35 -3.54 44.55
C ASP A 879 -6.62 -2.49 45.65
N ASN A 880 -7.32 -1.42 45.29
CA ASN A 880 -7.72 -0.37 46.21
C ASN A 880 -8.60 -0.85 47.37
N THR A 881 -8.99 -2.13 47.39
CA THR A 881 -9.66 -2.79 48.49
C THR A 881 -8.84 -2.74 49.78
N PHE A 882 -7.50 -2.70 49.68
CA PHE A 882 -6.63 -2.56 50.85
C PHE A 882 -6.46 -1.13 51.33
N LYS A 883 -6.45 -0.12 50.44
CA LYS A 883 -6.37 1.31 50.86
C LYS A 883 -7.64 1.78 51.57
N ALA A 884 -8.82 1.34 51.10
CA ALA A 884 -10.09 1.64 51.76
C ALA A 884 -10.23 1.03 53.15
N LEU A 885 -9.52 -0.08 53.45
CA LEU A 885 -9.48 -0.70 54.77
C LEU A 885 -8.55 0.03 55.76
N PHE A 886 -7.58 0.81 55.26
CA PHE A 886 -6.65 1.57 56.14
C PHE A 886 -7.01 3.07 56.33
N GLU A 887 -7.94 3.60 55.55
CA GLU A 887 -8.46 4.97 55.71
C GLU A 887 -9.64 5.04 56.70
N PHE A 888 -10.15 3.90 57.21
CA PHE A 888 -11.20 3.78 58.22
C PHE A 888 -10.69 3.18 59.55
N GLY A 889 -9.38 3.25 59.82
CA GLY A 889 -8.76 2.83 61.09
C GLY A 889 -8.25 3.98 61.92
#